data_891a8479ff112ed5452d7c0ec93346e8
#
_entry.id   891a8479ff112ed5452d7c0ec93346e8
#
_cell.length_a   1.000
_cell.length_b   1.000
_cell.length_c   1.000
_cell.angle_alpha   90.00
_cell.angle_beta   90.00
_cell.angle_gamma   90.00
#
_symmetry.space_group_name_H-M   'P 1'
#
loop_
_entity.id
_entity.type
_entity.pdbx_description
1 polymer ?
#
loop_
_entity_poly.entity_id
_entity_poly.type
_entity_poly.pdbx_seq_one_letter_code
_entity_poly.pdbx_strand_id
1 'polypeptide(L)'
;MKLLRRLLAACIAMMMVMTALPVHADANSGRAMSANEKEAKLSALMSFMNEVHDMKKTCAVKTDSSDNDAYANARIIVKSKAKLDYEDAVGHVSGYNDWHIIQYSTPEEARRACKKYSSMSEVEYAVPDMRMKVFAAPGSNSFKSWGYGANYVDAFSYNEKLYAEYDQSIDSMPEIWVAVIDTGADTTHPFLAGRLVQGYDFVDNDSVPQDGHSHGTHVSGTIVDGTLPNVKVMPIRVLDNEGYGDTVDICAGMEYAYLNGCKVENLSLGGECDGIENGEEHRMMAEIVDAAFDNGTVVCVAAGNETSDAIGVCPANIERVCTVASIADDYTLSWFSNCGSIVDIAAPGSDILSSVPGGGYGYKSGTSMATPHVSAAAAMVLSHNPDIPADTVIDIMKGYSINIGLTNAGDGMLNVTNLFEERTLSQVANAATCLAEFTSEGNYPWVADTIEYAAKSGNAGINNSSSVMRTIVNAQKGMKIEFEYKVSSAQGDELISTDNGSTVLRSGNTDDYVHYEYIFNSNGSHVLEFVFKKDAAGAAGSDCAWIRNFNVAHSFDSAINGSEYILPFENDSAFPWVPCEDYVKSSNEGVASSESSMTLTLNMKKDETLSFRYAVSSESNYDMFRFYVNGSKKIEKSGNVDWVEYSFKATSDTTYTFEWVYQKDISVDNNRDCAMVDDVVYSGSTVPADGDADANGIVDMNDALLTMRFAIGLVDESAIDVRRADVDMSGDITLNDALMILRGALGLNR
;
A
#
# COMPACT_ATOMS: atom_id res chain seq x y z
N MET A 1 16.44 -38.01 -42.41
CA MET A 1 15.20 -37.50 -41.79
C MET A 1 15.41 -36.84 -40.39
N LYS A 2 16.27 -37.37 -39.51
CA LYS A 2 16.54 -36.69 -38.20
C LYS A 2 17.33 -35.37 -38.34
N LEU A 3 18.24 -35.27 -39.31
CA LEU A 3 19.02 -34.07 -39.54
C LEU A 3 18.17 -32.96 -40.22
N LEU A 4 17.22 -33.32 -41.06
CA LEU A 4 16.30 -32.39 -41.73
C LEU A 4 15.28 -31.79 -40.75
N ARG A 5 14.86 -32.55 -39.72
CA ARG A 5 13.98 -32.04 -38.65
C ARG A 5 14.71 -31.11 -37.65
N ARG A 6 16.02 -31.30 -37.43
CA ARG A 6 16.82 -30.38 -36.62
C ARG A 6 17.14 -29.08 -37.34
N LEU A 7 17.39 -29.12 -38.65
CA LEU A 7 17.55 -27.94 -39.48
C LEU A 7 16.24 -27.16 -39.65
N LEU A 8 15.10 -27.83 -39.76
CA LEU A 8 13.80 -27.17 -39.84
C LEU A 8 13.40 -26.49 -38.49
N ALA A 9 13.71 -27.12 -37.36
CA ALA A 9 13.50 -26.51 -36.03
C ALA A 9 14.42 -25.29 -35.81
N ALA A 10 15.67 -25.33 -36.26
CA ALA A 10 16.59 -24.21 -36.19
C ALA A 10 16.18 -23.06 -37.13
N CYS A 11 15.65 -23.37 -38.32
CA CYS A 11 15.13 -22.34 -39.25
C CYS A 11 13.81 -21.69 -38.73
N ILE A 12 12.96 -22.45 -38.01
CA ILE A 12 11.73 -21.89 -37.40
C ILE A 12 12.10 -21.01 -36.21
N ALA A 13 13.06 -21.39 -35.39
CA ALA A 13 13.59 -20.54 -34.30
C ALA A 13 14.25 -19.26 -34.87
N MET A 14 14.99 -19.35 -35.97
CA MET A 14 15.62 -18.19 -36.64
C MET A 14 14.61 -17.27 -37.36
N MET A 15 13.47 -17.78 -37.84
CA MET A 15 12.41 -16.96 -38.41
C MET A 15 11.56 -16.24 -37.37
N MET A 16 11.46 -16.76 -36.15
CA MET A 16 10.78 -16.07 -35.02
C MET A 16 11.60 -14.92 -34.49
N VAL A 17 12.92 -14.90 -34.65
CA VAL A 17 13.80 -13.81 -34.22
C VAL A 17 13.76 -12.59 -35.16
N MET A 18 13.27 -12.73 -36.38
CA MET A 18 13.26 -11.63 -37.37
C MET A 18 11.95 -10.82 -37.45
N THR A 19 10.98 -11.07 -36.58
CA THR A 19 9.73 -10.28 -36.51
C THR A 19 9.49 -9.63 -35.16
N ALA A 20 10.50 -9.49 -34.32
CA ALA A 20 10.40 -8.69 -33.09
C ALA A 20 10.37 -7.20 -33.48
N LEU A 21 9.18 -6.67 -33.69
CA LEU A 21 8.93 -5.23 -33.55
C LEU A 21 9.27 -4.83 -32.10
N PRO A 22 9.89 -3.65 -31.87
CA PRO A 22 10.10 -3.19 -30.51
C PRO A 22 8.74 -3.01 -29.84
N VAL A 23 8.43 -3.84 -28.88
CA VAL A 23 7.29 -3.64 -27.98
C VAL A 23 7.67 -2.49 -27.07
N HIS A 24 7.23 -1.28 -27.42
CA HIS A 24 7.15 -0.21 -26.45
C HIS A 24 6.05 -0.60 -25.45
N ALA A 25 6.44 -1.08 -24.28
CA ALA A 25 5.54 -1.16 -23.16
C ALA A 25 5.29 0.29 -22.68
N ASP A 26 4.11 0.83 -23.01
CA ASP A 26 3.59 2.00 -22.33
C ASP A 26 3.29 1.57 -20.88
N ALA A 27 4.06 2.09 -19.93
CA ALA A 27 3.93 1.85 -18.48
C ALA A 27 2.66 2.48 -17.87
N ASN A 28 1.58 2.61 -18.64
CA ASN A 28 0.36 3.30 -18.23
C ASN A 28 -0.96 2.60 -18.63
N SER A 29 -0.94 1.29 -18.88
CA SER A 29 -2.17 0.52 -19.02
C SER A 29 -2.15 -0.61 -18.00
N GLY A 30 -2.84 -0.51 -16.89
CA GLY A 30 -2.98 -1.56 -15.85
C GLY A 30 -3.59 -2.87 -16.38
N ARG A 31 -2.97 -3.46 -17.40
CA ARG A 31 -3.34 -4.73 -18.02
C ARG A 31 -2.21 -5.73 -17.82
N ALA A 32 -2.51 -6.82 -17.13
CA ALA A 32 -1.59 -7.95 -16.99
C ALA A 32 -1.09 -8.44 -18.36
N MET A 33 0.19 -8.78 -18.45
CA MET A 33 0.82 -9.29 -19.66
C MET A 33 0.23 -10.64 -20.08
N SER A 34 0.02 -10.83 -21.38
CA SER A 34 -0.35 -12.14 -21.92
C SER A 34 0.81 -13.15 -21.81
N ALA A 35 0.51 -14.44 -21.85
CA ALA A 35 1.53 -15.50 -21.78
C ALA A 35 2.61 -15.36 -22.88
N ASN A 36 2.23 -14.98 -24.10
CA ASN A 36 3.18 -14.77 -25.21
C ASN A 36 4.10 -13.56 -24.97
N GLU A 37 3.57 -12.48 -24.38
CA GLU A 37 4.36 -11.30 -24.00
C GLU A 37 5.36 -11.64 -22.91
N LYS A 38 4.95 -12.40 -21.89
CA LYS A 38 5.84 -12.90 -20.83
C LYS A 38 6.97 -13.77 -21.37
N GLU A 39 6.66 -14.73 -22.26
CA GLU A 39 7.65 -15.61 -22.89
C GLU A 39 8.67 -14.83 -23.72
N ALA A 40 8.21 -13.85 -24.51
CA ALA A 40 9.09 -12.99 -25.30
C ALA A 40 10.00 -12.13 -24.41
N LYS A 41 9.45 -11.55 -23.36
CA LYS A 41 10.21 -10.74 -22.40
C LYS A 41 11.22 -11.57 -21.63
N LEU A 42 10.83 -12.77 -21.18
CA LEU A 42 11.73 -13.72 -20.52
C LEU A 42 12.91 -14.11 -21.41
N SER A 43 12.66 -14.42 -22.70
CA SER A 43 13.71 -14.74 -23.66
C SER A 43 14.68 -13.57 -23.86
N ALA A 44 14.19 -12.35 -23.93
CA ALA A 44 15.01 -11.14 -24.06
C ALA A 44 15.84 -10.88 -22.79
N LEU A 45 15.25 -11.02 -21.59
CA LEU A 45 15.93 -10.95 -20.32
C LEU A 45 17.09 -11.93 -20.24
N MET A 46 16.84 -13.21 -20.57
CA MET A 46 17.87 -14.25 -20.48
C MET A 46 19.01 -14.00 -21.47
N SER A 47 18.72 -13.49 -22.68
CA SER A 47 19.77 -13.10 -23.63
C SER A 47 20.63 -11.95 -23.09
N PHE A 48 20.00 -10.93 -22.55
CA PHE A 48 20.68 -9.78 -21.94
C PHE A 48 21.56 -10.20 -20.75
N MET A 49 21.04 -11.04 -19.84
CA MET A 49 21.79 -11.52 -18.67
C MET A 49 22.98 -12.40 -19.06
N ASN A 50 22.91 -13.19 -20.14
CA ASN A 50 24.07 -13.90 -20.69
C ASN A 50 25.21 -12.92 -21.08
N GLU A 51 24.88 -11.81 -21.74
CA GLU A 51 25.86 -10.79 -22.12
C GLU A 51 26.45 -10.08 -20.88
N VAL A 52 25.60 -9.76 -19.87
CA VAL A 52 26.02 -9.18 -18.59
C VAL A 52 26.99 -10.12 -17.87
N HIS A 53 26.67 -11.41 -17.80
CA HIS A 53 27.51 -12.42 -17.17
C HIS A 53 28.87 -12.57 -17.88
N ASP A 54 28.89 -12.59 -19.21
CA ASP A 54 30.12 -12.64 -19.98
C ASP A 54 30.98 -11.37 -19.79
N MET A 55 30.35 -10.21 -19.69
CA MET A 55 31.03 -8.96 -19.34
C MET A 55 31.62 -9.02 -17.94
N LYS A 56 30.89 -9.48 -16.94
CA LYS A 56 31.36 -9.63 -15.55
C LYS A 56 32.61 -10.53 -15.50
N LYS A 57 32.62 -11.64 -16.25
CA LYS A 57 33.78 -12.56 -16.31
C LYS A 57 35.00 -11.94 -16.97
N THR A 58 34.82 -11.14 -18.01
CA THR A 58 35.92 -10.57 -18.79
C THR A 58 36.49 -9.28 -18.20
N CYS A 59 35.68 -8.52 -17.49
CA CYS A 59 36.02 -7.19 -16.94
C CYS A 59 36.06 -7.16 -15.40
N ALA A 60 36.18 -8.32 -14.75
CA ALA A 60 36.12 -8.43 -13.29
C ALA A 60 37.12 -7.48 -12.58
N VAL A 61 36.60 -6.65 -11.70
CA VAL A 61 37.36 -5.83 -10.76
C VAL A 61 37.50 -6.60 -9.45
N LYS A 62 38.70 -6.65 -8.87
CA LYS A 62 38.88 -7.24 -7.55
C LYS A 62 38.26 -6.31 -6.51
N THR A 63 37.14 -6.73 -5.94
CA THR A 63 36.49 -6.04 -4.83
C THR A 63 36.89 -6.69 -3.51
N ASP A 64 37.07 -5.89 -2.45
CA ASP A 64 37.11 -6.41 -1.08
C ASP A 64 35.66 -6.70 -0.64
N SER A 65 35.39 -7.92 -0.16
CA SER A 65 34.06 -8.33 0.27
C SER A 65 33.52 -7.54 1.46
N SER A 66 34.36 -6.76 2.13
CA SER A 66 34.01 -5.91 3.27
C SER A 66 33.74 -4.43 2.90
N ASP A 67 33.81 -4.07 1.62
CA ASP A 67 33.65 -2.69 1.19
C ASP A 67 32.16 -2.35 1.01
N ASN A 68 31.63 -1.46 1.86
CA ASN A 68 30.25 -0.95 1.81
C ASN A 68 30.07 0.20 0.81
N ASP A 69 31.08 0.52 -0.02
CA ASP A 69 30.94 1.55 -1.07
C ASP A 69 29.91 1.07 -2.12
N ALA A 70 28.86 1.87 -2.35
CA ALA A 70 27.85 1.61 -3.38
C ALA A 70 28.44 1.36 -4.78
N TYR A 71 29.65 1.86 -5.04
CA TYR A 71 30.39 1.67 -6.31
C TYR A 71 31.49 0.57 -6.23
N ALA A 72 31.50 -0.26 -5.18
CA ALA A 72 32.54 -1.28 -4.99
C ALA A 72 32.75 -2.16 -6.22
N ASN A 73 31.69 -2.49 -6.97
CA ASN A 73 31.76 -3.26 -8.22
C ASN A 73 32.35 -2.51 -9.41
N ALA A 74 32.63 -1.21 -9.26
CA ALA A 74 33.04 -0.31 -10.36
C ALA A 74 32.07 -0.37 -11.56
N ARG A 75 30.78 -0.63 -11.32
CA ARG A 75 29.75 -0.79 -12.33
C ARG A 75 28.57 0.14 -12.04
N ILE A 76 27.95 0.62 -13.11
CA ILE A 76 26.76 1.47 -13.04
C ILE A 76 25.68 0.95 -13.98
N ILE A 77 24.44 1.28 -13.63
CA ILE A 77 23.24 1.02 -14.43
C ILE A 77 22.72 2.37 -14.90
N VAL A 78 22.59 2.55 -16.21
CA VAL A 78 22.07 3.79 -16.82
C VAL A 78 20.82 3.45 -17.63
N LYS A 79 19.72 4.13 -17.38
CA LYS A 79 18.51 4.01 -18.22
C LYS A 79 18.44 5.14 -19.22
N SER A 80 18.46 4.80 -20.51
CA SER A 80 18.37 5.77 -21.60
C SER A 80 17.95 5.11 -22.91
N LYS A 81 17.02 5.75 -23.63
CA LYS A 81 16.68 5.39 -25.02
C LYS A 81 17.72 5.89 -26.04
N ALA A 82 18.57 6.81 -25.62
CA ALA A 82 19.62 7.36 -26.47
C ALA A 82 20.83 6.43 -26.51
N LYS A 83 21.56 6.47 -27.65
CA LYS A 83 22.86 5.83 -27.73
C LYS A 83 23.87 6.59 -26.89
N LEU A 84 24.40 5.94 -25.85
CA LEU A 84 25.39 6.53 -24.94
C LEU A 84 26.79 6.40 -25.52
N ASP A 85 27.67 7.33 -25.12
CA ASP A 85 29.11 7.24 -25.32
C ASP A 85 29.74 6.59 -24.07
N TYR A 86 30.29 5.40 -24.25
CA TYR A 86 30.89 4.61 -23.17
C TYR A 86 32.37 4.94 -22.95
N GLU A 87 32.72 6.22 -22.98
CA GLU A 87 34.10 6.70 -22.77
C GLU A 87 34.66 6.16 -21.44
N ASP A 88 35.91 5.67 -21.49
CA ASP A 88 36.64 5.05 -20.37
C ASP A 88 36.03 3.75 -19.80
N ALA A 89 34.94 3.22 -20.35
CA ALA A 89 34.40 1.94 -19.94
C ALA A 89 35.28 0.76 -20.40
N VAL A 90 35.47 -0.23 -19.53
CA VAL A 90 36.16 -1.48 -19.88
C VAL A 90 35.23 -2.55 -20.43
N GLY A 91 33.91 -2.37 -20.21
CA GLY A 91 32.87 -3.21 -20.78
C GLY A 91 31.51 -2.54 -20.67
N HIS A 92 30.57 -2.93 -21.54
CA HIS A 92 29.18 -2.52 -21.44
C HIS A 92 28.26 -3.52 -22.12
N VAL A 93 27.01 -3.58 -21.62
CA VAL A 93 25.89 -4.31 -22.22
C VAL A 93 24.68 -3.39 -22.27
N SER A 94 23.90 -3.44 -23.34
CA SER A 94 22.68 -2.64 -23.49
C SER A 94 21.66 -3.34 -24.38
N GLY A 95 20.39 -2.91 -24.34
CA GLY A 95 19.37 -3.37 -25.25
C GLY A 95 18.17 -4.06 -24.62
N TYR A 96 18.10 -4.13 -23.30
CA TYR A 96 16.95 -4.62 -22.57
C TYR A 96 16.40 -3.51 -21.64
N ASN A 97 15.11 -3.23 -21.69
CA ASN A 97 14.42 -2.19 -20.90
C ASN A 97 15.08 -0.79 -20.95
N ASP A 98 15.79 -0.47 -22.05
CA ASP A 98 16.63 0.74 -22.19
C ASP A 98 17.75 0.83 -21.15
N TRP A 99 18.12 -0.29 -20.52
CA TRP A 99 19.22 -0.36 -19.58
C TRP A 99 20.56 -0.49 -20.28
N HIS A 100 21.56 0.21 -19.73
CA HIS A 100 22.96 0.12 -20.09
C HIS A 100 23.74 -0.25 -18.84
N ILE A 101 24.27 -1.45 -18.77
CA ILE A 101 25.17 -1.90 -17.70
C ILE A 101 26.59 -1.58 -18.12
N ILE A 102 27.29 -0.71 -17.39
CA ILE A 102 28.58 -0.17 -17.79
C ILE A 102 29.62 -0.47 -16.72
N GLN A 103 30.69 -1.17 -17.09
CA GLN A 103 31.80 -1.55 -16.22
C GLN A 103 32.97 -0.60 -16.41
N TYR A 104 33.54 -0.13 -15.30
CA TYR A 104 34.78 0.68 -15.23
C TYR A 104 35.90 -0.10 -14.54
N SER A 105 37.13 0.43 -14.62
CA SER A 105 38.32 -0.20 -13.98
C SER A 105 38.37 0.05 -12.48
N THR A 106 37.77 1.15 -12.01
CA THR A 106 37.83 1.56 -10.60
C THR A 106 36.47 2.13 -10.12
N PRO A 107 36.17 2.05 -8.81
CA PRO A 107 35.02 2.70 -8.20
C PRO A 107 34.92 4.21 -8.48
N GLU A 108 36.06 4.91 -8.46
CA GLU A 108 36.14 6.36 -8.71
C GLU A 108 35.75 6.71 -10.16
N GLU A 109 36.13 5.88 -11.13
CA GLU A 109 35.73 6.05 -12.53
C GLU A 109 34.21 5.82 -12.67
N ALA A 110 33.66 4.77 -12.08
CA ALA A 110 32.24 4.49 -12.05
C ALA A 110 31.44 5.65 -11.42
N ARG A 111 31.87 6.15 -10.27
CA ARG A 111 31.24 7.29 -9.58
C ARG A 111 31.25 8.56 -10.43
N ARG A 112 32.36 8.86 -11.11
CA ARG A 112 32.45 10.03 -12.03
C ARG A 112 31.51 9.85 -13.22
N ALA A 113 31.47 8.66 -13.79
CA ALA A 113 30.60 8.34 -14.92
C ALA A 113 29.13 8.40 -14.53
N CYS A 114 28.73 7.86 -13.39
CA CYS A 114 27.39 7.95 -12.85
C CYS A 114 26.93 9.41 -12.75
N LYS A 115 27.73 10.29 -12.14
CA LYS A 115 27.45 11.73 -12.05
C LYS A 115 27.39 12.42 -13.44
N LYS A 116 28.24 12.00 -14.39
CA LYS A 116 28.20 12.50 -15.78
C LYS A 116 26.87 12.14 -16.43
N TYR A 117 26.48 10.86 -16.39
CA TYR A 117 25.23 10.39 -17.00
C TYR A 117 24.00 10.97 -16.33
N SER A 118 23.93 11.08 -15.01
CA SER A 118 22.80 11.70 -14.28
C SER A 118 22.58 13.18 -14.65
N SER A 119 23.57 13.85 -15.22
CA SER A 119 23.45 15.24 -15.69
C SER A 119 22.96 15.38 -17.14
N MET A 120 22.80 14.28 -17.88
CA MET A 120 22.40 14.28 -19.28
C MET A 120 20.88 14.26 -19.42
N SER A 121 20.33 15.12 -20.26
CA SER A 121 18.88 15.27 -20.46
C SER A 121 18.21 14.04 -21.12
N GLU A 122 18.98 13.21 -21.81
CA GLU A 122 18.55 11.98 -22.45
C GLU A 122 18.63 10.74 -21.54
N VAL A 123 19.15 10.89 -20.34
CA VAL A 123 19.27 9.84 -19.34
C VAL A 123 18.11 10.00 -18.33
N GLU A 124 17.38 8.94 -18.14
CA GLU A 124 16.28 8.91 -17.16
C GLU A 124 16.82 8.78 -15.73
N TYR A 125 17.77 7.86 -15.54
CA TYR A 125 18.58 7.76 -14.32
C TYR A 125 19.93 7.09 -14.58
N ALA A 126 20.89 7.31 -13.67
CA ALA A 126 22.14 6.58 -13.61
C ALA A 126 22.46 6.28 -12.15
N VAL A 127 22.59 5.00 -11.81
CA VAL A 127 22.74 4.50 -10.43
C VAL A 127 23.90 3.50 -10.35
N PRO A 128 24.53 3.31 -9.17
CA PRO A 128 25.50 2.24 -8.99
C PRO A 128 24.83 0.86 -9.09
N ASP A 129 25.56 -0.14 -9.58
CA ASP A 129 25.18 -1.55 -9.42
C ASP A 129 25.66 -1.99 -8.03
N MET A 130 24.82 -1.77 -7.04
CA MET A 130 25.16 -1.95 -5.62
C MET A 130 25.34 -3.42 -5.27
N ARG A 131 26.17 -3.67 -4.28
CA ARG A 131 26.33 -4.98 -3.70
C ARG A 131 25.37 -5.17 -2.53
N MET A 132 24.56 -6.21 -2.58
CA MET A 132 23.60 -6.57 -1.54
C MET A 132 23.97 -7.88 -0.87
N LYS A 133 23.41 -8.14 0.30
CA LYS A 133 23.76 -9.31 1.14
C LYS A 133 22.50 -9.92 1.78
N VAL A 134 22.64 -11.15 2.25
CA VAL A 134 21.67 -11.79 3.13
C VAL A 134 21.57 -11.08 4.48
N PHE A 135 20.36 -10.98 5.03
CA PHE A 135 20.13 -10.42 6.36
C PHE A 135 20.10 -11.53 7.44
N ALA A 136 21.23 -12.16 7.72
CA ALA A 136 21.36 -13.09 8.82
C ALA A 136 21.98 -12.40 10.05
N ALA A 137 21.28 -12.43 11.18
CA ALA A 137 21.83 -11.98 12.45
C ALA A 137 22.69 -13.05 13.13
N PRO A 138 23.63 -12.67 14.01
CA PRO A 138 24.33 -13.62 14.85
C PRO A 138 23.34 -14.43 15.67
N GLY A 139 23.34 -15.78 15.53
CA GLY A 139 22.42 -16.66 16.23
C GLY A 139 22.59 -16.59 17.74
N SER A 140 21.50 -16.68 18.49
CA SER A 140 21.56 -16.99 19.91
C SER A 140 21.72 -18.51 20.08
N ASN A 141 22.27 -18.97 21.22
CA ASN A 141 22.44 -20.40 21.51
C ASN A 141 21.18 -21.05 22.12
N SER A 142 20.00 -20.54 21.84
CA SER A 142 18.74 -21.03 22.35
C SER A 142 18.18 -22.12 21.42
N PHE A 143 17.71 -23.23 21.98
CA PHE A 143 17.26 -24.43 21.23
C PHE A 143 15.72 -24.52 21.16
N LYS A 144 15.03 -23.42 20.78
CA LYS A 144 13.58 -23.43 20.64
C LYS A 144 13.17 -22.97 19.25
N SER A 145 12.57 -23.84 18.45
CA SER A 145 11.84 -23.42 17.28
C SER A 145 10.39 -23.12 17.66
N TRP A 146 9.89 -21.95 17.32
CA TRP A 146 8.58 -21.50 17.72
C TRP A 146 7.77 -20.84 16.58
N GLY A 147 8.40 -20.50 15.46
CA GLY A 147 7.85 -19.67 14.40
C GLY A 147 6.41 -19.98 13.96
N TYR A 148 6.05 -21.25 13.86
CA TYR A 148 4.70 -21.68 13.46
C TYR A 148 3.85 -22.25 14.61
N GLY A 149 4.28 -22.10 15.86
CA GLY A 149 3.54 -22.61 17.02
C GLY A 149 2.21 -21.87 17.26
N ALA A 150 1.30 -22.53 17.99
CA ALA A 150 -0.08 -22.11 18.21
C ALA A 150 -0.28 -20.69 18.79
N ASN A 151 0.73 -20.11 19.41
CA ASN A 151 0.65 -18.79 20.02
C ASN A 151 1.21 -17.68 19.13
N TYR A 152 1.69 -18.01 17.93
CA TYR A 152 2.37 -17.06 17.05
C TYR A 152 1.71 -17.02 15.66
N VAL A 153 2.30 -17.63 14.66
CA VAL A 153 1.73 -17.66 13.31
C VAL A 153 0.55 -18.63 13.22
N ASP A 154 0.53 -19.65 14.06
CA ASP A 154 -0.48 -20.72 14.18
C ASP A 154 -0.86 -21.42 12.85
N ALA A 155 0.11 -21.55 11.95
CA ALA A 155 -0.10 -22.19 10.67
C ALA A 155 -0.43 -23.68 10.80
N PHE A 156 -0.02 -24.34 11.88
CA PHE A 156 -0.30 -25.78 12.10
C PHE A 156 -1.78 -26.04 12.36
N SER A 157 -2.43 -25.30 13.23
CA SER A 157 -3.88 -25.44 13.45
C SER A 157 -4.67 -25.19 12.19
N TYR A 158 -4.26 -24.23 11.39
CA TYR A 158 -4.88 -23.93 10.11
C TYR A 158 -4.68 -25.07 9.11
N ASN A 159 -3.44 -25.54 8.93
CA ASN A 159 -3.14 -26.66 8.04
C ASN A 159 -3.88 -27.94 8.46
N GLU A 160 -3.97 -28.24 9.76
CA GLU A 160 -4.76 -29.37 10.26
C GLU A 160 -6.25 -29.22 9.95
N LYS A 161 -6.84 -28.04 10.13
CA LYS A 161 -8.23 -27.75 9.75
C LYS A 161 -8.41 -27.90 8.24
N LEU A 162 -7.55 -27.30 7.43
CA LEU A 162 -7.59 -27.43 5.98
C LEU A 162 -7.45 -28.89 5.53
N TYR A 163 -6.53 -29.64 6.07
CA TYR A 163 -6.40 -31.07 5.76
C TYR A 163 -7.66 -31.84 6.15
N ALA A 164 -8.30 -31.51 7.28
CA ALA A 164 -9.52 -32.17 7.72
C ALA A 164 -10.75 -31.80 6.89
N GLU A 165 -10.88 -30.56 6.48
CA GLU A 165 -12.02 -30.05 5.69
C GLU A 165 -11.84 -30.30 4.18
N TYR A 166 -10.61 -30.26 3.69
CA TYR A 166 -10.26 -30.29 2.26
C TYR A 166 -9.50 -31.56 1.82
N ASP A 167 -9.48 -32.61 2.61
CA ASP A 167 -8.81 -33.90 2.27
C ASP A 167 -9.22 -34.45 0.86
N GLN A 168 -10.33 -33.97 0.31
CA GLN A 168 -10.75 -34.27 -1.07
C GLN A 168 -10.48 -33.13 -2.07
N SER A 169 -10.00 -31.96 -1.65
CA SER A 169 -9.92 -30.76 -2.51
C SER A 169 -8.51 -30.20 -2.68
N ILE A 170 -7.50 -30.66 -1.93
CA ILE A 170 -6.10 -30.20 -2.09
C ILE A 170 -5.62 -30.40 -3.53
N ASP A 171 -5.97 -31.52 -4.15
CA ASP A 171 -5.64 -31.79 -5.57
C ASP A 171 -6.37 -30.85 -6.56
N SER A 172 -7.38 -30.11 -6.10
CA SER A 172 -8.11 -29.11 -6.91
C SER A 172 -7.74 -27.65 -6.61
N MET A 173 -6.91 -27.41 -5.58
CA MET A 173 -6.41 -26.06 -5.29
C MET A 173 -5.42 -25.60 -6.36
N PRO A 174 -5.42 -24.31 -6.73
CA PRO A 174 -4.43 -23.77 -7.66
C PRO A 174 -3.02 -23.95 -7.10
N GLU A 175 -2.09 -24.29 -7.95
CA GLU A 175 -0.68 -24.34 -7.59
C GLU A 175 -0.14 -22.89 -7.52
N ILE A 176 0.38 -22.51 -6.36
CA ILE A 176 0.96 -21.18 -6.12
C ILE A 176 2.48 -21.29 -6.02
N TRP A 177 3.18 -20.50 -6.81
CA TRP A 177 4.63 -20.46 -6.81
C TRP A 177 5.14 -19.26 -6.01
N VAL A 178 6.05 -19.54 -5.06
CA VAL A 178 6.80 -18.54 -4.29
C VAL A 178 8.24 -18.55 -4.78
N ALA A 179 8.71 -17.47 -5.34
CA ALA A 179 10.12 -17.31 -5.67
C ALA A 179 10.93 -17.00 -4.41
N VAL A 180 11.97 -17.76 -4.15
CA VAL A 180 12.99 -17.43 -3.14
C VAL A 180 14.21 -16.89 -3.87
N ILE A 181 14.34 -15.57 -3.85
CA ILE A 181 15.41 -14.82 -4.51
C ILE A 181 16.53 -14.62 -3.51
N ASP A 182 17.53 -15.53 -3.55
CA ASP A 182 18.46 -15.73 -2.44
C ASP A 182 19.76 -16.44 -2.89
N THR A 183 20.41 -17.23 -2.03
CA THR A 183 21.59 -18.04 -2.31
C THR A 183 21.32 -19.37 -3.03
N GLY A 184 20.07 -19.60 -3.46
CA GLY A 184 19.60 -20.85 -4.04
C GLY A 184 18.95 -21.79 -3.01
N ALA A 185 18.80 -23.07 -3.33
CA ALA A 185 18.29 -24.08 -2.41
C ALA A 185 19.05 -25.42 -2.57
N ASP A 186 19.14 -26.23 -1.52
CA ASP A 186 19.54 -27.63 -1.65
C ASP A 186 18.42 -28.43 -2.35
N THR A 187 18.53 -28.56 -3.66
CA THR A 187 17.53 -29.22 -4.50
C THR A 187 17.37 -30.71 -4.20
N THR A 188 18.28 -31.27 -3.39
CA THR A 188 18.25 -32.70 -2.96
C THR A 188 17.75 -32.89 -1.53
N HIS A 189 17.42 -31.78 -0.81
CA HIS A 189 16.99 -31.87 0.58
C HIS A 189 15.66 -32.62 0.70
N PRO A 190 15.57 -33.67 1.56
CA PRO A 190 14.35 -34.50 1.66
C PRO A 190 13.09 -33.73 2.03
N PHE A 191 13.21 -32.69 2.87
CA PHE A 191 12.10 -31.84 3.28
C PHE A 191 11.54 -30.95 2.13
N LEU A 192 12.38 -30.60 1.19
CA LEU A 192 12.01 -29.82 0.00
C LEU A 192 11.53 -30.67 -1.18
N ALA A 193 11.64 -32.01 -1.05
CA ALA A 193 11.29 -32.95 -2.11
C ALA A 193 9.81 -32.80 -2.53
N GLY A 194 9.58 -32.63 -3.83
CA GLY A 194 8.24 -32.41 -4.40
C GLY A 194 7.63 -31.02 -4.15
N ARG A 195 8.35 -30.14 -3.47
CA ARG A 195 7.93 -28.75 -3.19
C ARG A 195 8.69 -27.71 -4.02
N LEU A 196 9.74 -28.10 -4.74
CA LEU A 196 10.51 -27.21 -5.62
C LEU A 196 10.03 -27.32 -7.07
N VAL A 197 9.93 -26.17 -7.73
CA VAL A 197 9.82 -26.05 -9.18
C VAL A 197 11.15 -25.58 -9.78
N GLN A 198 11.29 -25.64 -11.10
CA GLN A 198 12.53 -25.25 -11.79
C GLN A 198 12.79 -23.75 -11.58
N GLY A 199 13.90 -23.43 -10.95
CA GLY A 199 14.44 -22.09 -10.80
C GLY A 199 15.62 -21.80 -11.75
N TYR A 200 16.40 -20.77 -11.41
CA TYR A 200 17.55 -20.35 -12.19
C TYR A 200 18.68 -19.81 -11.30
N ASP A 201 19.92 -19.96 -11.77
CA ASP A 201 21.14 -19.46 -11.12
C ASP A 201 21.73 -18.31 -11.96
N PHE A 202 21.56 -17.07 -11.46
CA PHE A 202 22.13 -15.88 -12.09
C PHE A 202 23.61 -15.67 -11.72
N VAL A 203 24.12 -16.30 -10.65
CA VAL A 203 25.51 -16.22 -10.25
C VAL A 203 26.41 -17.02 -11.20
N ASP A 204 26.04 -18.30 -11.42
CA ASP A 204 26.78 -19.20 -12.33
C ASP A 204 26.19 -19.20 -13.74
N ASN A 205 25.05 -18.52 -13.96
CA ASN A 205 24.33 -18.40 -15.21
C ASN A 205 23.91 -19.75 -15.79
N ASP A 206 23.23 -20.56 -14.99
CA ASP A 206 22.72 -21.85 -15.39
C ASP A 206 21.36 -22.20 -14.75
N SER A 207 20.85 -23.38 -14.98
CA SER A 207 19.55 -23.83 -14.48
C SER A 207 19.62 -24.61 -13.17
N VAL A 208 20.71 -24.54 -12.43
CA VAL A 208 20.94 -25.33 -11.19
C VAL A 208 21.19 -24.40 -10.01
N PRO A 209 20.16 -23.77 -9.42
CA PRO A 209 20.29 -22.82 -8.33
C PRO A 209 20.63 -23.51 -7.01
N GLN A 210 21.78 -24.20 -6.96
CA GLN A 210 22.23 -24.97 -5.81
C GLN A 210 22.80 -24.04 -4.75
N ASP A 211 22.31 -24.16 -3.53
CA ASP A 211 22.75 -23.35 -2.39
C ASP A 211 24.11 -23.81 -1.86
N GLY A 212 25.08 -22.90 -1.89
CA GLY A 212 26.41 -23.09 -1.29
C GLY A 212 26.63 -22.33 0.01
N HIS A 213 25.65 -21.52 0.44
CA HIS A 213 25.73 -20.68 1.64
C HIS A 213 24.86 -21.19 2.81
N SER A 214 23.75 -21.86 2.53
CA SER A 214 22.75 -22.34 3.47
C SER A 214 21.62 -21.36 3.84
N HIS A 215 21.61 -20.13 3.32
CA HIS A 215 20.58 -19.16 3.66
C HIS A 215 19.29 -19.42 2.90
N GLY A 216 19.35 -19.51 1.58
CA GLY A 216 18.17 -19.74 0.74
C GLY A 216 17.50 -21.11 0.98
N THR A 217 18.28 -22.15 1.34
CA THR A 217 17.72 -23.45 1.77
C THR A 217 16.90 -23.29 3.05
N HIS A 218 17.37 -22.48 4.00
CA HIS A 218 16.66 -22.22 5.25
C HIS A 218 15.38 -21.44 5.02
N VAL A 219 15.44 -20.38 4.21
CA VAL A 219 14.29 -19.57 3.80
C VAL A 219 13.25 -20.44 3.07
N SER A 220 13.68 -21.24 2.10
CA SER A 220 12.80 -22.17 1.36
C SER A 220 12.11 -23.17 2.29
N GLY A 221 12.83 -23.72 3.27
CA GLY A 221 12.27 -24.63 4.25
C GLY A 221 11.23 -24.00 5.14
N THR A 222 11.42 -22.74 5.53
CA THR A 222 10.44 -21.99 6.33
C THR A 222 9.12 -21.79 5.55
N ILE A 223 9.18 -21.48 4.26
CA ILE A 223 7.98 -21.39 3.41
C ILE A 223 7.29 -22.73 3.28
N VAL A 224 8.05 -23.81 3.03
CA VAL A 224 7.51 -25.16 2.87
C VAL A 224 6.84 -25.65 4.14
N ASP A 225 7.41 -25.35 5.32
CA ASP A 225 6.86 -25.74 6.63
C ASP A 225 5.50 -25.06 6.91
N GLY A 226 5.35 -23.81 6.51
CA GLY A 226 4.14 -23.01 6.73
C GLY A 226 3.04 -23.17 5.69
N THR A 227 3.20 -24.01 4.66
CA THR A 227 2.27 -24.04 3.52
C THR A 227 1.84 -25.44 3.10
N LEU A 228 0.65 -25.52 2.48
CA LEU A 228 0.11 -26.75 1.88
C LEU A 228 0.90 -27.21 0.66
N PRO A 229 0.77 -28.50 0.24
CA PRO A 229 1.51 -29.07 -0.88
C PRO A 229 1.30 -28.43 -2.25
N ASN A 230 0.20 -27.68 -2.46
CA ASN A 230 -0.07 -26.89 -3.68
C ASN A 230 0.84 -25.67 -3.79
N VAL A 231 1.44 -25.20 -2.68
CA VAL A 231 2.44 -24.12 -2.73
C VAL A 231 3.80 -24.71 -3.09
N LYS A 232 4.45 -24.15 -4.09
CA LYS A 232 5.78 -24.57 -4.56
C LYS A 232 6.77 -23.43 -4.41
N VAL A 233 8.01 -23.76 -4.16
CA VAL A 233 9.12 -22.81 -4.12
C VAL A 233 9.91 -22.87 -5.42
N MET A 234 10.14 -21.70 -6.03
CA MET A 234 11.08 -21.52 -7.13
C MET A 234 12.37 -20.92 -6.59
N PRO A 235 13.44 -21.70 -6.43
CA PRO A 235 14.72 -21.14 -5.99
C PRO A 235 15.38 -20.35 -7.11
N ILE A 236 15.75 -19.11 -6.83
CA ILE A 236 16.45 -18.22 -7.75
C ILE A 236 17.71 -17.76 -7.06
N ARG A 237 18.86 -18.24 -7.56
CA ARG A 237 20.14 -17.89 -6.96
C ARG A 237 20.67 -16.60 -7.60
N VAL A 238 20.70 -15.54 -6.79
CA VAL A 238 21.23 -14.21 -7.13
C VAL A 238 22.38 -13.79 -6.20
N LEU A 239 22.58 -14.55 -5.10
CA LEU A 239 23.62 -14.35 -4.13
C LEU A 239 24.65 -15.49 -4.18
N ASP A 240 25.92 -15.17 -4.07
CA ASP A 240 27.04 -16.09 -4.10
C ASP A 240 27.15 -16.96 -2.81
N ASN A 241 28.18 -17.78 -2.72
CA ASN A 241 28.42 -18.65 -1.56
C ASN A 241 28.85 -17.89 -0.30
N GLU A 242 29.23 -16.64 -0.43
CA GLU A 242 29.52 -15.68 0.65
C GLU A 242 28.28 -14.89 1.06
N GLY A 243 27.16 -15.05 0.35
CA GLY A 243 25.87 -14.40 0.61
C GLY A 243 25.77 -12.99 0.03
N TYR A 244 26.53 -12.67 -1.01
CA TYR A 244 26.49 -11.38 -1.69
C TYR A 244 26.04 -11.49 -3.14
N GLY A 245 25.36 -10.46 -3.64
CA GLY A 245 24.93 -10.34 -5.02
C GLY A 245 24.83 -8.91 -5.49
N ASP A 246 24.73 -8.73 -6.79
CA ASP A 246 24.64 -7.42 -7.43
C ASP A 246 23.18 -7.04 -7.69
N THR A 247 22.83 -5.75 -7.67
CA THR A 247 21.50 -5.24 -7.98
C THR A 247 20.96 -5.78 -9.31
N VAL A 248 21.79 -5.84 -10.34
CA VAL A 248 21.37 -6.31 -11.66
C VAL A 248 20.94 -7.77 -11.66
N ASP A 249 21.61 -8.66 -10.91
CA ASP A 249 21.23 -10.07 -10.80
C ASP A 249 19.95 -10.25 -9.96
N ILE A 250 19.80 -9.45 -8.90
CA ILE A 250 18.60 -9.45 -8.05
C ILE A 250 17.39 -8.99 -8.85
N CYS A 251 17.49 -7.87 -9.58
CA CYS A 251 16.44 -7.39 -10.46
C CYS A 251 16.07 -8.40 -11.57
N ALA A 252 17.09 -9.06 -12.14
CA ALA A 252 16.84 -10.11 -13.12
C ALA A 252 16.14 -11.33 -12.50
N GLY A 253 16.48 -11.68 -11.26
CA GLY A 253 15.83 -12.75 -10.51
C GLY A 253 14.36 -12.45 -10.21
N MET A 254 14.05 -11.22 -9.79
CA MET A 254 12.68 -10.74 -9.58
C MET A 254 11.90 -10.77 -10.89
N GLU A 255 12.47 -10.22 -11.96
CA GLU A 255 11.81 -10.21 -13.26
C GLU A 255 11.59 -11.63 -13.81
N TYR A 256 12.55 -12.53 -13.63
CA TYR A 256 12.41 -13.95 -13.96
C TYR A 256 11.24 -14.59 -13.18
N ALA A 257 11.09 -14.27 -11.88
CA ALA A 257 10.06 -14.82 -11.01
C ALA A 257 8.64 -14.49 -11.52
N TYR A 258 8.29 -13.21 -11.66
CA TYR A 258 6.92 -12.86 -12.06
C TYR A 258 6.63 -13.22 -13.53
N LEU A 259 7.63 -13.22 -14.41
CA LEU A 259 7.46 -13.67 -15.80
C LEU A 259 7.16 -15.18 -15.90
N ASN A 260 7.71 -15.99 -14.98
CA ASN A 260 7.38 -17.40 -14.86
C ASN A 260 6.09 -17.68 -14.08
N GLY A 261 5.39 -16.65 -13.59
CA GLY A 261 4.10 -16.77 -12.94
C GLY A 261 4.15 -16.97 -11.43
N CYS A 262 5.27 -16.69 -10.78
CA CYS A 262 5.31 -16.62 -9.32
C CYS A 262 4.33 -15.57 -8.81
N LYS A 263 3.56 -15.91 -7.80
CA LYS A 263 2.58 -15.05 -7.17
C LYS A 263 3.10 -14.35 -5.92
N VAL A 264 4.21 -14.84 -5.39
CA VAL A 264 4.91 -14.26 -4.24
C VAL A 264 6.41 -14.27 -4.54
N GLU A 265 7.08 -13.20 -4.20
CA GLU A 265 8.53 -13.09 -4.19
C GLU A 265 9.01 -12.87 -2.75
N ASN A 266 9.95 -13.65 -2.30
CA ASN A 266 10.61 -13.53 -1.01
C ASN A 266 12.03 -13.01 -1.20
N LEU A 267 12.29 -11.80 -0.71
CA LEU A 267 13.61 -11.17 -0.72
C LEU A 267 14.15 -11.05 0.72
N SER A 268 14.83 -12.09 1.16
CA SER A 268 15.50 -12.13 2.47
C SER A 268 16.91 -11.51 2.40
N LEU A 269 17.04 -10.37 1.72
CA LEU A 269 18.29 -9.70 1.38
C LEU A 269 18.10 -8.18 1.32
N GLY A 270 19.20 -7.45 1.26
CA GLY A 270 19.21 -6.03 1.02
C GLY A 270 20.58 -5.39 1.24
N GLY A 271 20.61 -4.06 1.18
CA GLY A 271 21.80 -3.25 1.39
C GLY A 271 21.44 -1.85 1.89
N GLU A 272 22.41 -1.18 2.52
CA GLU A 272 22.25 0.21 2.94
C GLU A 272 22.18 1.12 1.71
N CYS A 273 21.19 2.01 1.69
CA CYS A 273 21.01 3.03 0.65
C CYS A 273 21.52 4.42 1.07
N ASP A 274 22.13 4.52 2.27
CA ASP A 274 22.59 5.79 2.81
C ASP A 274 23.77 6.37 2.02
N GLY A 275 23.64 7.62 1.62
CA GLY A 275 24.73 8.42 1.07
C GLY A 275 24.79 8.58 -0.44
N ILE A 276 23.76 8.16 -1.18
CA ILE A 276 23.64 8.48 -2.60
C ILE A 276 22.76 9.73 -2.77
N GLU A 277 23.34 10.77 -3.41
CA GLU A 277 22.65 12.05 -3.63
C GLU A 277 21.40 11.81 -4.50
N ASN A 278 20.19 12.15 -3.99
CA ASN A 278 18.88 12.22 -4.64
C ASN A 278 17.94 11.00 -4.54
N GLY A 279 18.21 9.96 -3.73
CA GLY A 279 17.26 8.85 -3.51
C GLY A 279 16.89 8.05 -4.77
N GLU A 280 17.78 8.01 -5.77
CA GLU A 280 17.54 7.34 -7.06
C GLU A 280 18.19 5.95 -7.16
N GLU A 281 18.96 5.55 -6.16
CA GLU A 281 19.77 4.33 -6.13
C GLU A 281 18.99 3.04 -6.31
N HIS A 282 17.71 3.04 -5.96
CA HIS A 282 16.83 1.87 -6.05
C HIS A 282 15.81 1.94 -7.21
N ARG A 283 15.89 2.95 -8.09
CA ARG A 283 14.89 3.12 -9.19
C ARG A 283 14.74 1.89 -10.07
N MET A 284 15.84 1.19 -10.39
CA MET A 284 15.75 -0.05 -11.15
C MET A 284 14.94 -1.11 -10.43
N MET A 285 15.17 -1.30 -9.11
CA MET A 285 14.41 -2.26 -8.31
C MET A 285 12.95 -1.83 -8.17
N ALA A 286 12.69 -0.53 -7.96
CA ALA A 286 11.33 0.00 -7.87
C ALA A 286 10.53 -0.26 -9.16
N GLU A 287 11.13 -0.08 -10.34
CA GLU A 287 10.49 -0.43 -11.62
C GLU A 287 10.14 -1.91 -11.71
N ILE A 288 10.99 -2.79 -11.20
CA ILE A 288 10.73 -4.24 -11.21
C ILE A 288 9.65 -4.61 -10.18
N VAL A 289 9.68 -3.99 -8.99
CA VAL A 289 8.61 -4.15 -7.98
C VAL A 289 7.27 -3.71 -8.56
N ASP A 290 7.20 -2.54 -9.20
CA ASP A 290 5.98 -2.07 -9.85
C ASP A 290 5.49 -3.05 -10.93
N ALA A 291 6.40 -3.56 -11.75
CA ALA A 291 6.05 -4.54 -12.78
C ALA A 291 5.56 -5.87 -12.20
N ALA A 292 6.17 -6.37 -11.12
CA ALA A 292 5.75 -7.57 -10.42
C ALA A 292 4.35 -7.37 -9.80
N PHE A 293 4.16 -6.25 -9.11
CA PHE A 293 2.89 -5.87 -8.50
C PHE A 293 1.75 -5.75 -9.53
N ASP A 294 1.98 -5.05 -10.64
CA ASP A 294 1.02 -4.92 -11.75
C ASP A 294 0.67 -6.26 -12.41
N ASN A 295 1.53 -7.28 -12.24
CA ASN A 295 1.26 -8.66 -12.64
C ASN A 295 0.62 -9.53 -11.52
N GLY A 296 0.25 -8.92 -10.39
CA GLY A 296 -0.41 -9.57 -9.26
C GLY A 296 0.55 -10.40 -8.41
N THR A 297 1.83 -10.03 -8.34
CA THR A 297 2.85 -10.68 -7.50
C THR A 297 3.07 -9.88 -6.23
N VAL A 298 2.93 -10.52 -5.07
CA VAL A 298 3.23 -9.95 -3.75
C VAL A 298 4.74 -10.03 -3.52
N VAL A 299 5.38 -8.92 -3.20
CA VAL A 299 6.83 -8.85 -2.92
C VAL A 299 7.04 -8.65 -1.42
N CYS A 300 7.58 -9.65 -0.73
CA CYS A 300 7.89 -9.61 0.71
C CYS A 300 9.39 -9.39 0.91
N VAL A 301 9.75 -8.39 1.71
CA VAL A 301 11.14 -7.95 1.88
C VAL A 301 11.53 -7.87 3.36
N ALA A 302 12.73 -8.29 3.68
CA ALA A 302 13.28 -8.19 5.03
C ALA A 302 13.68 -6.75 5.37
N ALA A 303 13.28 -6.25 6.54
CA ALA A 303 13.53 -4.88 6.99
C ALA A 303 15.01 -4.55 7.25
N GLY A 304 15.87 -5.58 7.43
CA GLY A 304 17.29 -5.42 7.78
C GLY A 304 17.59 -5.71 9.25
N ASN A 305 18.89 -5.83 9.61
CA ASN A 305 19.33 -6.34 10.91
C ASN A 305 20.34 -5.40 11.62
N GLU A 306 20.27 -4.13 11.37
CA GLU A 306 21.21 -3.11 11.85
C GLU A 306 20.71 -2.38 13.09
N THR A 307 19.53 -2.76 13.64
CA THR A 307 18.85 -2.06 14.76
C THR A 307 18.63 -0.57 14.42
N SER A 308 18.25 -0.28 13.18
CA SER A 308 18.12 1.06 12.62
C SER A 308 16.74 1.25 11.97
N ASP A 309 16.50 2.42 11.38
CA ASP A 309 15.31 2.67 10.58
C ASP A 309 15.41 1.95 9.24
N ALA A 310 14.38 1.17 8.89
CA ALA A 310 14.32 0.41 7.66
C ALA A 310 14.28 1.29 6.40
N ILE A 311 13.97 2.59 6.53
CA ILE A 311 13.95 3.53 5.41
C ILE A 311 15.31 3.67 4.71
N GLY A 312 16.41 3.41 5.44
CA GLY A 312 17.76 3.37 4.88
C GLY A 312 18.14 2.07 4.18
N VAL A 313 17.22 1.13 3.97
CA VAL A 313 17.51 -0.21 3.44
C VAL A 313 16.76 -0.47 2.14
N CYS A 314 17.49 -0.77 1.07
CA CYS A 314 16.93 -1.26 -0.18
C CYS A 314 16.90 -2.81 -0.20
N PRO A 315 15.82 -3.45 -0.74
CA PRO A 315 14.61 -2.88 -1.31
C PRO A 315 13.47 -2.64 -0.31
N ALA A 316 13.72 -2.74 1.00
CA ALA A 316 12.69 -2.60 2.04
C ALA A 316 11.96 -1.23 2.00
N ASN A 317 12.63 -0.18 1.51
CA ASN A 317 12.10 1.18 1.41
C ASN A 317 11.38 1.49 0.08
N ILE A 318 11.13 0.50 -0.76
CA ILE A 318 10.37 0.66 -2.00
C ILE A 318 8.88 0.58 -1.67
N GLU A 319 8.08 1.48 -2.23
CA GLU A 319 6.62 1.37 -2.17
C GLU A 319 6.12 0.04 -2.75
N ARG A 320 4.97 -0.43 -2.30
CA ARG A 320 4.29 -1.67 -2.77
C ARG A 320 4.97 -2.98 -2.39
N VAL A 321 6.07 -2.96 -1.66
CA VAL A 321 6.58 -4.18 -1.02
C VAL A 321 5.93 -4.39 0.35
N CYS A 322 5.89 -5.61 0.83
CA CYS A 322 5.54 -5.92 2.21
C CYS A 322 6.83 -6.01 3.03
N THR A 323 7.13 -4.97 3.79
CA THR A 323 8.36 -4.90 4.60
C THR A 323 8.17 -5.57 5.95
N VAL A 324 9.05 -6.53 6.27
CA VAL A 324 8.87 -7.45 7.39
C VAL A 324 9.93 -7.26 8.47
N ALA A 325 9.49 -6.90 9.68
CA ALA A 325 10.33 -6.87 10.89
C ALA A 325 10.38 -8.24 11.58
N SER A 326 11.39 -8.42 12.42
CA SER A 326 11.62 -9.66 13.19
C SER A 326 11.20 -9.52 14.64
N ILE A 327 10.48 -10.51 15.18
CA ILE A 327 10.17 -10.62 16.60
C ILE A 327 10.81 -11.88 17.22
N ALA A 328 11.03 -11.80 18.52
CA ALA A 328 11.51 -12.90 19.35
C ALA A 328 10.35 -13.66 20.04
N ASP A 329 10.64 -14.79 20.69
CA ASP A 329 9.66 -15.69 21.29
C ASP A 329 8.98 -15.12 22.56
N ASP A 330 9.43 -13.97 23.02
CA ASP A 330 8.80 -13.19 24.12
C ASP A 330 7.90 -12.06 23.61
N TYR A 331 7.58 -12.03 22.32
CA TYR A 331 6.77 -11.00 21.62
C TYR A 331 7.43 -9.62 21.56
N THR A 332 8.72 -9.51 21.83
CA THR A 332 9.46 -8.26 21.64
C THR A 332 10.04 -8.19 20.24
N LEU A 333 10.32 -6.97 19.76
CA LEU A 333 11.12 -6.78 18.55
C LEU A 333 12.49 -7.45 18.74
N SER A 334 12.92 -8.25 17.78
CA SER A 334 14.25 -8.86 17.84
C SER A 334 15.32 -7.79 17.98
N TRP A 335 16.32 -7.99 18.84
CA TRP A 335 17.33 -6.98 19.19
C TRP A 335 18.10 -6.42 17.98
N PHE A 336 18.16 -7.17 16.90
CA PHE A 336 18.82 -6.79 15.65
C PHE A 336 17.88 -6.16 14.64
N SER A 337 16.54 -6.34 14.78
CA SER A 337 15.59 -5.97 13.73
C SER A 337 15.59 -4.47 13.48
N ASN A 338 15.64 -4.10 12.20
CA ASN A 338 15.24 -2.76 11.81
C ASN A 338 13.74 -2.57 12.06
N CYS A 339 13.34 -1.32 12.23
CA CYS A 339 11.96 -0.89 12.46
C CYS A 339 11.72 0.43 11.71
N GLY A 340 10.58 1.04 11.86
CA GLY A 340 10.27 2.32 11.23
C GLY A 340 8.89 2.37 10.60
N SER A 341 8.52 3.53 10.06
CA SER A 341 7.20 3.79 9.49
C SER A 341 6.90 2.98 8.22
N ILE A 342 7.94 2.49 7.54
CA ILE A 342 7.80 1.69 6.31
C ILE A 342 7.63 0.19 6.57
N VAL A 343 7.72 -0.25 7.82
CA VAL A 343 7.47 -1.65 8.16
C VAL A 343 5.98 -1.93 8.14
N ASP A 344 5.56 -2.96 7.41
CA ASP A 344 4.16 -3.34 7.27
C ASP A 344 3.70 -4.32 8.34
N ILE A 345 4.53 -5.31 8.65
CA ILE A 345 4.16 -6.41 9.54
C ILE A 345 5.39 -6.99 10.24
N ALA A 346 5.20 -7.54 11.42
CA ALA A 346 6.24 -8.28 12.13
C ALA A 346 5.96 -9.79 12.11
N ALA A 347 7.02 -10.60 12.06
CA ALA A 347 6.90 -12.05 12.09
C ALA A 347 8.05 -12.69 12.87
N PRO A 348 7.92 -13.96 13.31
CA PRO A 348 8.98 -14.69 14.00
C PRO A 348 10.29 -14.75 13.20
N GLY A 349 11.38 -14.23 13.78
CA GLY A 349 12.68 -14.23 13.09
C GLY A 349 13.89 -14.50 13.97
N SER A 350 13.72 -14.72 15.29
CA SER A 350 14.79 -15.13 16.19
C SER A 350 14.75 -16.64 16.43
N ASP A 351 15.88 -17.34 16.27
CA ASP A 351 16.04 -18.76 16.55
C ASP A 351 15.05 -19.68 15.81
N ILE A 352 14.90 -19.43 14.51
CA ILE A 352 14.01 -20.19 13.63
C ILE A 352 14.70 -21.45 13.14
N LEU A 353 14.08 -22.60 13.38
CA LEU A 353 14.52 -23.91 12.88
C LEU A 353 14.01 -24.13 11.46
N SER A 354 14.89 -24.44 10.53
CA SER A 354 14.52 -24.81 9.17
C SER A 354 15.56 -25.69 8.50
N SER A 355 15.33 -26.12 7.24
CA SER A 355 16.25 -26.95 6.47
C SER A 355 17.59 -26.24 6.17
N VAL A 356 18.68 -27.02 6.16
CA VAL A 356 20.00 -26.55 5.73
C VAL A 356 20.62 -27.57 4.78
N PRO A 357 21.56 -27.18 3.88
CA PRO A 357 22.15 -28.09 2.91
C PRO A 357 22.72 -29.39 3.55
N GLY A 358 22.58 -30.47 2.81
CA GLY A 358 23.02 -31.81 3.27
C GLY A 358 21.95 -32.63 4.00
N GLY A 359 20.67 -32.20 3.90
CA GLY A 359 19.52 -32.94 4.43
C GLY A 359 19.30 -32.75 5.94
N GLY A 360 19.96 -31.77 6.56
CA GLY A 360 19.84 -31.45 7.98
C GLY A 360 18.92 -30.26 8.27
N TYR A 361 18.85 -29.88 9.56
CA TYR A 361 18.11 -28.73 10.06
C TYR A 361 19.02 -27.89 10.94
N GLY A 362 18.80 -26.57 10.93
CA GLY A 362 19.59 -25.63 11.72
C GLY A 362 18.79 -24.41 12.14
N TYR A 363 19.25 -23.74 13.18
CA TYR A 363 18.65 -22.50 13.68
C TYR A 363 19.34 -21.30 13.03
N LYS A 364 18.54 -20.32 12.60
CA LYS A 364 19.01 -19.01 12.15
C LYS A 364 18.16 -17.91 12.74
N SER A 365 18.72 -16.70 12.83
CA SER A 365 18.03 -15.49 13.27
C SER A 365 18.23 -14.38 12.24
N GLY A 366 17.23 -13.52 12.05
CA GLY A 366 17.26 -12.41 11.10
C GLY A 366 15.86 -12.02 10.66
N THR A 367 15.70 -10.81 10.15
CA THR A 367 14.50 -10.41 9.37
C THR A 367 14.33 -11.32 8.16
N SER A 368 15.42 -11.88 7.63
CA SER A 368 15.42 -12.95 6.62
C SER A 368 14.68 -14.22 7.04
N MET A 369 14.52 -14.51 8.32
CA MET A 369 13.75 -15.65 8.81
C MET A 369 12.31 -15.27 9.11
N ALA A 370 12.04 -13.98 9.35
CA ALA A 370 10.69 -13.45 9.50
C ALA A 370 9.95 -13.37 8.14
N THR A 371 10.62 -12.86 7.12
CA THR A 371 10.06 -12.67 5.77
C THR A 371 9.42 -13.93 5.18
N PRO A 372 10.03 -15.12 5.22
CA PRO A 372 9.40 -16.32 4.65
C PRO A 372 8.12 -16.77 5.38
N HIS A 373 7.88 -16.38 6.64
CA HIS A 373 6.60 -16.61 7.30
C HIS A 373 5.49 -15.77 6.65
N VAL A 374 5.80 -14.51 6.30
CA VAL A 374 4.87 -13.61 5.61
C VAL A 374 4.64 -14.07 4.17
N SER A 375 5.69 -14.48 3.46
CA SER A 375 5.58 -15.05 2.11
C SER A 375 4.76 -16.33 2.08
N ALA A 376 4.88 -17.18 3.10
CA ALA A 376 4.05 -18.36 3.27
C ALA A 376 2.57 -18.00 3.48
N ALA A 377 2.28 -17.02 4.34
CA ALA A 377 0.93 -16.54 4.58
C ALA A 377 0.30 -15.94 3.31
N ALA A 378 1.03 -15.12 2.57
CA ALA A 378 0.60 -14.58 1.28
C ALA A 378 0.26 -15.69 0.28
N ALA A 379 1.11 -16.70 0.16
CA ALA A 379 0.87 -17.85 -0.71
C ALA A 379 -0.36 -18.66 -0.29
N MET A 380 -0.63 -18.76 1.02
CA MET A 380 -1.82 -19.42 1.54
C MET A 380 -3.10 -18.63 1.21
N VAL A 381 -3.08 -17.31 1.34
CA VAL A 381 -4.20 -16.44 0.92
C VAL A 381 -4.47 -16.62 -0.57
N LEU A 382 -3.44 -16.60 -1.40
CA LEU A 382 -3.54 -16.80 -2.85
C LEU A 382 -3.92 -18.24 -3.25
N SER A 383 -3.68 -19.24 -2.39
CA SER A 383 -4.15 -20.61 -2.61
C SER A 383 -5.67 -20.73 -2.59
N HIS A 384 -6.36 -19.83 -1.89
CA HIS A 384 -7.83 -19.75 -1.89
C HIS A 384 -8.36 -19.00 -3.12
N ASN A 385 -7.70 -17.91 -3.49
CA ASN A 385 -8.04 -17.16 -4.70
C ASN A 385 -6.76 -16.54 -5.32
N PRO A 386 -6.25 -17.10 -6.42
CA PRO A 386 -4.99 -16.66 -7.05
C PRO A 386 -5.10 -15.31 -7.77
N ASP A 387 -6.30 -14.77 -7.88
CA ASP A 387 -6.59 -13.53 -8.60
C ASP A 387 -6.82 -12.33 -7.65
N ILE A 388 -6.62 -12.51 -6.33
CA ILE A 388 -6.61 -11.39 -5.38
C ILE A 388 -5.45 -10.45 -5.73
N PRO A 389 -5.69 -9.13 -5.87
CA PRO A 389 -4.63 -8.15 -6.10
C PRO A 389 -3.58 -8.15 -4.99
N ALA A 390 -2.33 -7.87 -5.34
CA ALA A 390 -1.20 -7.96 -4.41
C ALA A 390 -1.36 -7.01 -3.19
N ASP A 391 -1.85 -5.78 -3.40
CA ASP A 391 -2.18 -4.83 -2.32
C ASP A 391 -3.22 -5.40 -1.36
N THR A 392 -4.27 -6.01 -1.91
CA THR A 392 -5.33 -6.63 -1.10
C THR A 392 -4.79 -7.79 -0.26
N VAL A 393 -3.85 -8.59 -0.78
CA VAL A 393 -3.20 -9.66 0.01
C VAL A 393 -2.40 -9.07 1.18
N ILE A 394 -1.65 -7.99 0.93
CA ILE A 394 -0.87 -7.29 1.97
C ILE A 394 -1.83 -6.71 3.03
N ASP A 395 -2.87 -6.00 2.61
CA ASP A 395 -3.88 -5.42 3.51
C ASP A 395 -4.60 -6.47 4.36
N ILE A 396 -4.92 -7.63 3.78
CA ILE A 396 -5.48 -8.76 4.50
C ILE A 396 -4.52 -9.22 5.60
N MET A 397 -3.24 -9.44 5.30
CA MET A 397 -2.25 -9.88 6.30
C MET A 397 -2.07 -8.85 7.41
N LYS A 398 -2.00 -7.56 7.07
CA LYS A 398 -1.92 -6.44 8.02
C LYS A 398 -3.16 -6.35 8.89
N GLY A 399 -4.34 -6.35 8.31
CA GLY A 399 -5.63 -6.19 8.99
C GLY A 399 -5.96 -7.32 9.97
N TYR A 400 -5.36 -8.50 9.79
CA TYR A 400 -5.56 -9.67 10.68
C TYR A 400 -4.36 -9.98 11.56
N SER A 401 -3.34 -9.14 11.52
CA SER A 401 -2.22 -9.21 12.45
C SER A 401 -2.69 -8.98 13.90
N ILE A 402 -1.92 -9.47 14.85
CA ILE A 402 -2.19 -9.27 16.28
C ILE A 402 -1.37 -8.09 16.78
N ASN A 403 -2.04 -7.10 17.33
CA ASN A 403 -1.36 -6.00 18.02
C ASN A 403 -0.76 -6.51 19.33
N ILE A 404 0.56 -6.65 19.35
CA ILE A 404 1.35 -7.07 20.52
C ILE A 404 2.04 -5.89 21.22
N GLY A 405 1.64 -4.64 20.90
CA GLY A 405 2.14 -3.43 21.55
C GLY A 405 3.51 -2.96 21.06
N LEU A 406 3.97 -3.45 19.89
CA LEU A 406 5.20 -2.96 19.28
C LEU A 406 4.97 -1.58 18.65
N THR A 407 5.94 -0.70 18.79
CA THR A 407 5.98 0.60 18.11
C THR A 407 6.95 0.52 16.92
N ASN A 408 6.58 1.10 15.79
CA ASN A 408 7.39 1.15 14.57
C ASN A 408 7.77 -0.23 13.99
N ALA A 409 6.92 -1.23 14.16
CA ALA A 409 7.12 -2.59 13.64
C ALA A 409 5.90 -3.09 12.83
N GLY A 410 5.24 -2.18 12.13
CA GLY A 410 4.06 -2.44 11.32
C GLY A 410 2.76 -2.53 12.14
N ASP A 411 1.71 -3.03 11.49
CA ASP A 411 0.36 -3.09 12.07
C ASP A 411 0.22 -4.16 13.18
N GLY A 412 1.21 -5.04 13.32
CA GLY A 412 1.26 -6.06 14.35
C GLY A 412 2.02 -7.33 13.95
N MET A 413 1.87 -8.37 14.74
CA MET A 413 2.43 -9.69 14.48
C MET A 413 1.53 -10.48 13.52
N LEU A 414 2.11 -11.05 12.46
CA LEU A 414 1.44 -11.97 11.55
C LEU A 414 0.69 -13.07 12.34
N ASN A 415 -0.58 -13.29 12.02
CA ASN A 415 -1.36 -14.39 12.59
C ASN A 415 -2.18 -15.13 11.52
N VAL A 416 -1.77 -16.34 11.19
CA VAL A 416 -2.40 -17.14 10.13
C VAL A 416 -3.79 -17.65 10.53
N THR A 417 -4.02 -17.91 11.82
CA THR A 417 -5.35 -18.35 12.29
C THR A 417 -6.40 -17.27 12.02
N ASN A 418 -6.09 -16.01 12.35
CA ASN A 418 -7.02 -14.91 12.10
C ASN A 418 -7.32 -14.72 10.60
N LEU A 419 -6.38 -15.04 9.73
CA LEU A 419 -6.58 -14.97 8.27
C LEU A 419 -7.66 -15.92 7.76
N PHE A 420 -7.88 -17.06 8.45
CA PHE A 420 -8.68 -18.18 7.95
C PHE A 420 -9.81 -18.64 8.87
N GLU A 421 -10.09 -17.93 9.97
CA GLU A 421 -11.28 -18.18 10.77
C GLU A 421 -12.56 -17.93 9.98
N GLU A 422 -13.65 -18.67 10.30
CA GLU A 422 -14.98 -18.34 9.79
C GLU A 422 -15.33 -16.90 10.12
N ARG A 423 -15.49 -16.09 9.11
CA ARG A 423 -15.73 -14.65 9.26
C ARG A 423 -17.19 -14.32 9.25
N THR A 424 -17.54 -13.34 10.07
CA THR A 424 -18.85 -12.73 10.02
C THR A 424 -18.99 -11.85 8.78
N LEU A 425 -20.24 -11.59 8.39
CA LEU A 425 -20.56 -10.68 7.30
C LEU A 425 -19.87 -9.30 7.47
N SER A 426 -19.85 -8.78 8.69
CA SER A 426 -19.22 -7.50 9.01
C SER A 426 -17.71 -7.51 8.80
N GLN A 427 -17.03 -8.60 9.17
CA GLN A 427 -15.58 -8.71 9.02
C GLN A 427 -15.10 -8.72 7.56
N VAL A 428 -15.88 -9.29 6.64
CA VAL A 428 -15.50 -9.32 5.21
C VAL A 428 -16.00 -8.10 4.43
N ALA A 429 -17.03 -7.42 4.94
CA ALA A 429 -17.56 -6.21 4.31
C ALA A 429 -16.69 -4.98 4.63
N ASN A 430 -16.11 -4.90 5.84
CA ASN A 430 -15.37 -3.75 6.32
C ASN A 430 -13.92 -3.71 5.81
N ALA A 431 -13.39 -2.50 5.68
CA ALA A 431 -11.94 -2.26 5.72
C ALA A 431 -11.40 -2.63 7.12
N ALA A 432 -10.10 -2.92 7.21
CA ALA A 432 -9.46 -3.44 8.42
C ALA A 432 -9.67 -2.58 9.69
N THR A 433 -9.82 -1.27 9.53
CA THR A 433 -10.02 -0.30 10.62
C THR A 433 -11.49 0.04 10.87
N CYS A 434 -12.42 -0.43 10.05
CA CYS A 434 -13.84 -0.11 10.17
C CYS A 434 -14.58 -1.16 11.02
N LEU A 435 -15.37 -0.70 11.99
CA LEU A 435 -16.15 -1.54 12.90
C LEU A 435 -17.66 -1.47 12.64
N ALA A 436 -18.08 -1.17 11.40
CA ALA A 436 -19.49 -1.13 11.05
C ALA A 436 -20.13 -2.53 11.17
N GLU A 437 -21.27 -2.61 11.85
CA GLU A 437 -22.01 -3.86 12.00
C GLU A 437 -22.97 -4.06 10.82
N PHE A 438 -22.77 -5.14 10.07
CA PHE A 438 -23.63 -5.53 8.96
C PHE A 438 -24.59 -6.64 9.35
N THR A 439 -25.84 -6.48 8.96
CA THR A 439 -26.87 -7.49 9.12
C THR A 439 -27.50 -7.84 7.79
N SER A 440 -27.88 -9.09 7.62
CA SER A 440 -28.61 -9.54 6.45
C SER A 440 -29.65 -10.60 6.84
N GLU A 441 -30.89 -10.37 6.47
CA GLU A 441 -32.03 -11.20 6.81
C GLU A 441 -32.86 -11.53 5.54
N GLY A 442 -33.76 -12.47 5.66
CA GLY A 442 -34.68 -12.86 4.58
C GLY A 442 -34.34 -14.21 3.96
N ASN A 443 -34.96 -14.51 2.81
CA ASN A 443 -34.80 -15.83 2.17
C ASN A 443 -33.45 -16.03 1.50
N TYR A 444 -32.73 -14.95 1.20
CA TYR A 444 -31.46 -14.94 0.49
C TYR A 444 -30.50 -13.94 1.16
N PRO A 445 -30.02 -14.24 2.38
CA PRO A 445 -29.15 -13.32 3.10
C PRO A 445 -27.80 -13.21 2.40
N TRP A 446 -27.16 -12.05 2.54
CA TRP A 446 -25.74 -11.92 2.23
C TRP A 446 -24.92 -12.77 3.20
N VAL A 447 -23.85 -13.35 2.69
CA VAL A 447 -22.96 -14.24 3.43
C VAL A 447 -21.52 -13.76 3.28
N ALA A 448 -20.65 -14.14 4.20
CA ALA A 448 -19.23 -13.94 4.04
C ALA A 448 -18.67 -14.84 2.93
N ASP A 449 -18.05 -14.27 1.92
CA ASP A 449 -17.28 -14.98 0.91
C ASP A 449 -15.79 -14.89 1.31
N THR A 450 -15.28 -15.98 1.86
CA THR A 450 -13.89 -16.04 2.33
C THR A 450 -12.89 -16.19 1.19
N ILE A 451 -13.34 -16.43 -0.04
CA ILE A 451 -12.50 -16.51 -1.23
C ILE A 451 -12.25 -15.10 -1.80
N GLU A 452 -13.33 -14.32 -1.94
CA GLU A 452 -13.24 -12.94 -2.44
C GLU A 452 -12.96 -11.93 -1.31
N TYR A 453 -12.92 -12.39 -0.05
CA TYR A 453 -12.83 -11.54 1.14
C TYR A 453 -13.82 -10.37 1.09
N ALA A 454 -15.08 -10.72 0.83
CA ALA A 454 -16.15 -9.76 0.60
C ALA A 454 -17.49 -10.30 1.12
N ALA A 455 -18.42 -9.41 1.41
CA ALA A 455 -19.83 -9.77 1.60
C ALA A 455 -20.43 -10.11 0.24
N LYS A 456 -21.04 -11.28 0.10
CA LYS A 456 -21.63 -11.81 -1.14
C LYS A 456 -23.13 -11.96 -1.04
N SER A 457 -23.87 -11.54 -2.06
CA SER A 457 -25.32 -11.71 -2.10
C SER A 457 -25.72 -13.19 -2.20
N GLY A 458 -26.76 -13.58 -1.44
CA GLY A 458 -27.18 -14.98 -1.29
C GLY A 458 -28.20 -15.49 -2.31
N ASN A 459 -28.55 -14.72 -3.35
CA ASN A 459 -29.59 -15.04 -4.31
C ASN A 459 -29.08 -15.52 -5.69
N ALA A 460 -27.85 -16.04 -5.75
CA ALA A 460 -27.31 -16.65 -6.96
C ALA A 460 -28.19 -17.77 -7.49
N GLY A 461 -28.45 -17.83 -8.79
CA GLY A 461 -29.32 -18.81 -9.44
C GLY A 461 -30.81 -18.59 -9.23
N ILE A 462 -31.27 -17.59 -8.49
CA ILE A 462 -32.67 -17.38 -8.16
C ILE A 462 -33.24 -16.13 -8.86
N ASN A 463 -33.93 -16.29 -9.95
CA ASN A 463 -34.54 -15.19 -10.70
C ASN A 463 -35.68 -14.50 -9.91
N ASN A 464 -35.98 -13.23 -10.24
CA ASN A 464 -36.98 -12.40 -9.56
C ASN A 464 -36.81 -12.35 -8.04
N SER A 465 -35.60 -12.27 -7.56
CA SER A 465 -35.24 -12.27 -6.14
C SER A 465 -34.45 -11.02 -5.74
N SER A 466 -34.39 -10.77 -4.44
CA SER A 466 -33.55 -9.72 -3.87
C SER A 466 -32.83 -10.24 -2.64
N SER A 467 -31.53 -9.90 -2.53
CA SER A 467 -30.68 -10.13 -1.37
C SER A 467 -30.35 -8.78 -0.76
N VAL A 468 -30.57 -8.60 0.54
CA VAL A 468 -30.43 -7.30 1.21
C VAL A 468 -29.47 -7.40 2.38
N MET A 469 -28.50 -6.50 2.43
CA MET A 469 -27.57 -6.30 3.56
C MET A 469 -27.71 -4.86 4.06
N ARG A 470 -27.60 -4.65 5.37
CA ARG A 470 -27.76 -3.35 6.01
C ARG A 470 -26.67 -3.06 7.02
N THR A 471 -26.33 -1.78 7.12
CA THR A 471 -25.58 -1.23 8.25
C THR A 471 -26.15 0.13 8.66
N ILE A 472 -25.88 0.56 9.88
CA ILE A 472 -26.30 1.85 10.42
C ILE A 472 -25.05 2.66 10.73
N VAL A 473 -24.95 3.83 10.11
CA VAL A 473 -23.85 4.76 10.35
C VAL A 473 -24.42 6.02 11.01
N ASN A 474 -23.87 6.37 12.17
CA ASN A 474 -24.17 7.67 12.78
C ASN A 474 -23.20 8.68 12.17
N ALA A 475 -23.68 9.43 11.19
CA ALA A 475 -22.86 10.35 10.41
C ALA A 475 -23.14 11.80 10.76
N GLN A 476 -22.13 12.64 10.60
CA GLN A 476 -22.24 14.08 10.48
C GLN A 476 -22.28 14.45 8.99
N LYS A 477 -22.94 15.57 8.66
CA LYS A 477 -22.91 16.12 7.30
C LYS A 477 -21.46 16.34 6.87
N GLY A 478 -21.11 15.83 5.70
CA GLY A 478 -19.75 15.92 5.16
C GLY A 478 -18.87 14.70 5.44
N MET A 479 -19.23 13.80 6.38
CA MET A 479 -18.59 12.50 6.46
C MET A 479 -18.84 11.71 5.18
N LYS A 480 -17.92 10.81 4.83
CA LYS A 480 -18.07 9.95 3.67
C LYS A 480 -18.00 8.48 4.07
N ILE A 481 -18.67 7.64 3.30
CA ILE A 481 -18.37 6.22 3.22
C ILE A 481 -17.66 5.94 1.90
N GLU A 482 -16.80 4.97 1.92
CA GLU A 482 -16.16 4.40 0.75
C GLU A 482 -16.21 2.88 0.83
N PHE A 483 -16.35 2.22 -0.31
CA PHE A 483 -16.34 0.77 -0.41
C PHE A 483 -16.04 0.34 -1.84
N GLU A 484 -15.64 -0.90 -2.00
CA GLU A 484 -15.52 -1.52 -3.31
C GLU A 484 -16.67 -2.49 -3.56
N TYR A 485 -17.19 -2.50 -4.79
CA TYR A 485 -18.22 -3.44 -5.19
C TYR A 485 -17.90 -4.10 -6.52
N LYS A 486 -18.41 -5.33 -6.67
CA LYS A 486 -18.31 -6.11 -7.91
C LYS A 486 -19.67 -6.75 -8.18
N VAL A 487 -20.08 -6.78 -9.44
CA VAL A 487 -21.30 -7.45 -9.89
C VAL A 487 -20.94 -8.37 -11.05
N SER A 488 -21.20 -9.66 -10.89
CA SER A 488 -21.02 -10.68 -11.94
C SER A 488 -22.34 -11.37 -12.18
N SER A 489 -23.12 -10.91 -13.15
CA SER A 489 -24.48 -11.36 -13.36
C SER A 489 -24.99 -11.14 -14.79
N ALA A 490 -26.23 -11.55 -15.07
CA ALA A 490 -26.89 -11.32 -16.35
C ALA A 490 -27.24 -9.82 -16.55
N GLN A 491 -27.43 -9.44 -17.81
CA GLN A 491 -27.90 -8.09 -18.13
C GLN A 491 -29.32 -7.89 -17.60
N GLY A 492 -29.53 -6.86 -16.77
CA GLY A 492 -30.82 -6.53 -16.12
C GLY A 492 -30.79 -6.75 -14.61
N ASP A 493 -29.85 -7.52 -14.08
CA ASP A 493 -29.63 -7.63 -12.65
C ASP A 493 -28.83 -6.40 -12.15
N GLU A 494 -29.12 -5.92 -10.93
CA GLU A 494 -28.58 -4.67 -10.42
C GLU A 494 -28.15 -4.75 -8.95
N LEU A 495 -27.02 -4.17 -8.62
CA LEU A 495 -26.67 -3.75 -7.26
C LEU A 495 -27.19 -2.33 -7.02
N ILE A 496 -27.94 -2.14 -5.96
CA ILE A 496 -28.48 -0.85 -5.55
C ILE A 496 -28.06 -0.59 -4.12
N SER A 497 -27.45 0.57 -3.86
CA SER A 497 -27.23 1.04 -2.49
C SER A 497 -28.13 2.23 -2.21
N THR A 498 -28.68 2.28 -0.98
CA THR A 498 -29.57 3.36 -0.53
C THR A 498 -29.11 3.92 0.80
N ASP A 499 -29.37 5.20 1.03
CA ASP A 499 -29.28 5.88 2.31
C ASP A 499 -30.70 6.32 2.72
N ASN A 500 -31.18 5.81 3.85
CA ASN A 500 -32.56 6.05 4.34
C ASN A 500 -33.61 5.87 3.25
N GLY A 501 -33.41 4.85 2.38
CA GLY A 501 -34.32 4.52 1.27
C GLY A 501 -34.09 5.35 -0.02
N SER A 502 -33.24 6.38 0.00
CA SER A 502 -32.87 7.14 -1.19
C SER A 502 -31.72 6.46 -1.92
N THR A 503 -31.84 6.21 -3.22
CA THR A 503 -30.80 5.54 -4.00
C THR A 503 -29.58 6.43 -4.13
N VAL A 504 -28.40 5.93 -3.68
CA VAL A 504 -27.09 6.58 -3.79
C VAL A 504 -26.21 5.91 -4.83
N LEU A 505 -26.35 4.60 -5.05
CA LEU A 505 -25.64 3.83 -6.07
C LEU A 505 -26.63 2.93 -6.82
N ARG A 506 -26.40 2.78 -8.14
CA ARG A 506 -27.04 1.75 -8.97
C ARG A 506 -26.04 1.28 -10.01
N SER A 507 -25.73 -0.01 -10.02
CA SER A 507 -24.75 -0.61 -10.94
C SER A 507 -25.26 -1.96 -11.45
N GLY A 508 -25.06 -2.20 -12.72
CA GLY A 508 -25.14 -3.51 -13.35
C GLY A 508 -23.79 -4.23 -13.28
N ASN A 509 -23.60 -5.19 -14.21
CA ASN A 509 -22.39 -6.00 -14.28
C ASN A 509 -21.10 -5.17 -14.37
N THR A 510 -20.07 -5.58 -13.62
CA THR A 510 -18.73 -4.99 -13.64
C THR A 510 -17.71 -6.06 -13.98
N ASP A 511 -16.59 -5.67 -14.63
CA ASP A 511 -15.52 -6.62 -14.98
C ASP A 511 -14.65 -6.95 -13.76
N ASP A 512 -14.52 -6.01 -12.81
CA ASP A 512 -13.74 -6.11 -11.59
C ASP A 512 -14.36 -5.27 -10.47
N TYR A 513 -13.70 -5.18 -9.31
CA TYR A 513 -14.10 -4.30 -8.23
C TYR A 513 -14.03 -2.83 -8.65
N VAL A 514 -15.06 -2.08 -8.28
CA VAL A 514 -15.20 -0.65 -8.55
C VAL A 514 -15.26 0.08 -7.22
N HIS A 515 -14.35 1.03 -7.02
CA HIS A 515 -14.37 1.91 -5.85
C HIS A 515 -15.52 2.92 -5.94
N TYR A 516 -16.22 3.14 -4.82
CA TYR A 516 -17.34 4.07 -4.72
C TYR A 516 -17.25 4.89 -3.44
N GLU A 517 -17.52 6.18 -3.55
CA GLU A 517 -17.61 7.12 -2.42
C GLU A 517 -19.01 7.76 -2.36
N TYR A 518 -19.52 7.94 -1.15
CA TYR A 518 -20.76 8.66 -0.88
C TYR A 518 -20.58 9.60 0.31
N ILE A 519 -20.97 10.87 0.15
CA ILE A 519 -20.87 11.92 1.19
C ILE A 519 -22.26 12.11 1.81
N PHE A 520 -22.35 12.00 3.14
CA PHE A 520 -23.59 12.26 3.87
C PHE A 520 -23.97 13.74 3.81
N ASN A 521 -25.23 14.02 3.53
CA ASN A 521 -25.78 15.37 3.39
C ASN A 521 -26.51 15.89 4.64
N SER A 522 -26.61 15.06 5.71
CA SER A 522 -27.29 15.41 6.97
C SER A 522 -26.61 14.73 8.15
N ASN A 523 -26.85 15.29 9.35
CA ASN A 523 -26.44 14.68 10.60
C ASN A 523 -27.46 13.62 11.03
N GLY A 524 -27.00 12.62 11.76
CA GLY A 524 -27.86 11.62 12.41
C GLY A 524 -27.61 10.19 11.98
N SER A 525 -28.59 9.34 12.25
CA SER A 525 -28.52 7.91 11.92
C SER A 525 -28.93 7.64 10.49
N HIS A 526 -28.02 7.09 9.71
CA HIS A 526 -28.19 6.70 8.31
C HIS A 526 -28.28 5.18 8.18
N VAL A 527 -29.36 4.68 7.63
CA VAL A 527 -29.55 3.26 7.32
C VAL A 527 -29.09 3.04 5.88
N LEU A 528 -27.95 2.43 5.73
CA LEU A 528 -27.42 2.04 4.42
C LEU A 528 -27.89 0.63 4.07
N GLU A 529 -28.49 0.47 2.91
CA GLU A 529 -28.88 -0.84 2.38
C GLU A 529 -28.14 -1.13 1.09
N PHE A 530 -27.62 -2.35 0.96
CA PHE A 530 -27.03 -2.91 -0.24
C PHE A 530 -27.96 -4.01 -0.74
N VAL A 531 -28.57 -3.81 -1.89
CA VAL A 531 -29.60 -4.69 -2.45
C VAL A 531 -29.12 -5.23 -3.79
N PHE A 532 -28.85 -6.52 -3.87
CA PHE A 532 -28.67 -7.17 -5.17
C PHE A 532 -30.00 -7.72 -5.65
N LYS A 533 -30.51 -7.14 -6.74
CA LYS A 533 -31.83 -7.43 -7.32
C LYS A 533 -31.63 -8.13 -8.66
N LYS A 534 -32.29 -9.29 -8.79
CA LYS A 534 -32.30 -10.09 -10.01
C LYS A 534 -33.64 -9.98 -10.72
N ASP A 535 -33.60 -9.90 -12.05
CA ASP A 535 -34.77 -9.89 -12.90
C ASP A 535 -35.26 -11.31 -13.29
N ALA A 536 -36.10 -11.43 -14.33
CA ALA A 536 -36.61 -12.71 -14.80
C ALA A 536 -35.68 -13.43 -15.78
N ALA A 537 -34.55 -12.79 -16.20
CA ALA A 537 -33.63 -13.39 -17.15
C ALA A 537 -32.73 -14.45 -16.47
N GLY A 538 -32.07 -15.27 -17.30
CA GLY A 538 -31.22 -16.36 -16.77
C GLY A 538 -29.97 -15.88 -16.12
N ALA A 539 -29.35 -16.75 -15.32
CA ALA A 539 -28.07 -16.51 -14.66
C ALA A 539 -26.89 -16.40 -15.66
N ALA A 540 -25.94 -15.51 -15.37
CA ALA A 540 -24.68 -15.40 -16.09
C ALA A 540 -23.54 -15.05 -15.10
N GLY A 541 -22.33 -15.43 -15.42
CA GLY A 541 -21.18 -15.23 -14.53
C GLY A 541 -21.36 -15.96 -13.20
N SER A 542 -20.91 -15.36 -12.10
CA SER A 542 -21.10 -15.87 -10.74
C SER A 542 -22.50 -15.59 -10.18
N ASP A 543 -23.29 -14.80 -10.90
CA ASP A 543 -24.71 -14.51 -10.62
C ASP A 543 -24.97 -13.89 -9.25
N CYS A 544 -24.07 -13.03 -8.79
CA CYS A 544 -24.10 -12.36 -7.49
C CYS A 544 -23.37 -11.01 -7.51
N ALA A 545 -23.49 -10.30 -6.39
CA ALA A 545 -22.73 -9.08 -6.11
C ALA A 545 -21.90 -9.24 -4.84
N TRP A 546 -20.80 -8.47 -4.76
CA TRP A 546 -19.91 -8.41 -3.60
C TRP A 546 -19.71 -6.97 -3.15
N ILE A 547 -19.49 -6.79 -1.84
CA ILE A 547 -19.08 -5.55 -1.17
C ILE A 547 -17.89 -5.87 -0.25
N ARG A 548 -16.84 -5.06 -0.34
CA ARG A 548 -15.68 -5.15 0.55
C ARG A 548 -15.09 -3.76 0.84
N ASN A 549 -14.11 -3.70 1.74
CA ASN A 549 -13.38 -2.48 2.07
C ASN A 549 -14.29 -1.30 2.45
N PHE A 550 -15.45 -1.60 3.08
CA PHE A 550 -16.35 -0.57 3.57
C PHE A 550 -15.66 0.19 4.69
N ASN A 551 -15.57 1.49 4.54
CA ASN A 551 -14.96 2.39 5.50
C ASN A 551 -15.83 3.63 5.71
N VAL A 552 -15.80 4.17 6.93
CA VAL A 552 -16.45 5.43 7.30
C VAL A 552 -15.35 6.45 7.56
N ALA A 553 -15.20 7.41 6.65
CA ALA A 553 -14.15 8.41 6.71
C ALA A 553 -14.71 9.78 7.04
N HIS A 554 -14.02 10.51 7.89
CA HIS A 554 -14.34 11.91 8.17
C HIS A 554 -13.92 12.80 6.98
N SER A 555 -14.77 13.76 6.59
CA SER A 555 -14.33 14.88 5.78
C SER A 555 -13.52 15.85 6.65
N PHE A 556 -12.78 16.77 6.02
CA PHE A 556 -12.08 17.82 6.75
C PHE A 556 -13.03 18.56 7.73
N ASP A 557 -14.21 18.94 7.27
CA ASP A 557 -15.18 19.66 8.08
C ASP A 557 -15.72 18.83 9.26
N SER A 558 -15.93 17.52 9.05
CA SER A 558 -16.40 16.64 10.13
C SER A 558 -15.31 16.29 11.12
N ALA A 559 -14.07 16.24 10.70
CA ALA A 559 -12.92 15.92 11.55
C ALA A 559 -12.47 17.11 12.40
N ILE A 560 -12.64 18.34 11.94
CA ILE A 560 -12.15 19.54 12.66
C ILE A 560 -13.21 20.16 13.57
N ASN A 561 -14.50 20.00 13.25
CA ASN A 561 -15.58 20.67 13.96
C ASN A 561 -16.16 19.78 15.07
N GLY A 562 -15.92 20.12 16.33
CA GLY A 562 -16.50 19.46 17.50
C GLY A 562 -18.01 19.66 17.69
N SER A 563 -18.73 20.24 16.72
CA SER A 563 -20.13 20.61 16.85
C SER A 563 -20.87 20.64 15.51
N GLU A 564 -22.19 20.87 15.57
CA GLU A 564 -23.15 20.84 14.46
C GLU A 564 -22.95 21.91 13.36
N TYR A 565 -21.88 22.69 13.36
CA TYR A 565 -21.66 23.73 12.33
C TYR A 565 -20.53 23.38 11.37
N ILE A 566 -20.67 23.87 10.14
CA ILE A 566 -19.57 23.93 9.17
C ILE A 566 -18.97 25.33 9.25
N LEU A 567 -17.75 25.43 9.75
CA LEU A 567 -16.99 26.67 9.74
C LEU A 567 -16.28 26.83 8.37
N PRO A 568 -16.25 28.05 7.77
CA PRO A 568 -15.70 28.26 6.44
C PRO A 568 -14.16 28.33 6.47
N PHE A 569 -13.52 27.17 6.60
CA PHE A 569 -12.08 27.06 6.53
C PHE A 569 -11.58 27.21 5.09
N GLU A 570 -10.52 28.00 4.91
CA GLU A 570 -9.68 27.97 3.72
C GLU A 570 -8.50 27.03 3.99
N ASN A 571 -8.37 25.97 3.18
CA ASN A 571 -7.41 24.89 3.36
C ASN A 571 -6.82 24.46 2.00
N ASP A 572 -6.27 25.43 1.28
CA ASP A 572 -5.78 25.31 -0.10
C ASP A 572 -4.25 25.51 -0.22
N SER A 573 -3.54 25.42 0.89
CA SER A 573 -2.07 25.50 0.91
C SER A 573 -1.45 24.35 0.09
N ALA A 574 -0.17 24.46 -0.25
CA ALA A 574 0.56 23.40 -0.97
C ALA A 574 0.54 22.05 -0.23
N PHE A 575 0.42 22.11 1.10
CA PHE A 575 0.22 20.97 1.99
C PHE A 575 -1.03 21.24 2.84
N PRO A 576 -2.24 20.91 2.35
CA PRO A 576 -3.47 21.16 3.08
C PRO A 576 -3.54 20.29 4.33
N TRP A 577 -4.25 20.75 5.35
CA TRP A 577 -4.57 19.87 6.48
C TRP A 577 -5.55 18.78 6.05
N VAL A 578 -5.32 17.56 6.50
CA VAL A 578 -6.10 16.38 6.07
C VAL A 578 -6.85 15.76 7.27
N PRO A 579 -8.05 15.21 7.05
CA PRO A 579 -8.78 14.50 8.10
C PRO A 579 -8.04 13.22 8.48
N CYS A 580 -8.05 12.92 9.79
CA CYS A 580 -7.49 11.71 10.37
C CYS A 580 -8.39 11.30 11.54
N GLU A 581 -9.20 10.27 11.36
CA GLU A 581 -10.24 9.88 12.34
C GLU A 581 -11.15 11.06 12.71
N ASP A 582 -11.12 11.53 13.94
CA ASP A 582 -11.94 12.59 14.51
C ASP A 582 -11.21 13.96 14.65
N TYR A 583 -10.04 14.10 14.04
CA TYR A 583 -9.25 15.34 14.03
C TYR A 583 -8.65 15.63 12.65
N VAL A 584 -8.08 16.80 12.44
CA VAL A 584 -7.28 17.11 11.24
C VAL A 584 -5.81 17.20 11.59
N LYS A 585 -4.93 16.75 10.67
CA LYS A 585 -3.47 16.87 10.80
C LYS A 585 -2.86 17.63 9.64
N SER A 586 -1.68 18.22 9.86
CA SER A 586 -0.86 18.80 8.79
C SER A 586 -0.38 17.69 7.84
N SER A 587 -0.29 17.95 6.53
CA SER A 587 0.07 16.95 5.52
C SER A 587 1.50 17.09 4.96
N ASN A 588 2.35 17.89 5.60
CA ASN A 588 3.76 18.08 5.18
C ASN A 588 4.74 17.18 5.95
N GLU A 589 4.26 16.07 6.47
CA GLU A 589 5.07 15.01 7.08
C GLU A 589 6.14 14.53 6.08
N GLY A 590 7.38 14.35 6.52
CA GLY A 590 8.49 13.91 5.67
C GLY A 590 9.01 14.96 4.67
N VAL A 591 8.46 16.17 4.59
CA VAL A 591 8.86 17.18 3.61
C VAL A 591 9.60 18.33 4.27
N ALA A 592 10.93 18.33 4.20
CA ALA A 592 11.77 19.37 4.77
C ALA A 592 11.50 20.76 4.16
N SER A 593 11.68 21.81 4.99
CA SER A 593 11.48 23.22 4.59
C SER A 593 10.09 23.52 4.01
N SER A 594 9.06 22.86 4.53
CA SER A 594 7.68 22.98 4.07
C SER A 594 6.76 23.62 5.13
N GLU A 595 5.59 24.06 4.69
CA GLU A 595 4.57 24.67 5.55
C GLU A 595 3.19 24.15 5.16
N SER A 596 2.45 23.67 6.16
CA SER A 596 1.05 23.30 6.07
C SER A 596 0.23 24.36 6.82
N SER A 597 -0.72 25.01 6.16
CA SER A 597 -1.53 26.07 6.75
C SER A 597 -3.00 25.95 6.40
N MET A 598 -3.86 26.36 7.34
CA MET A 598 -5.29 26.57 7.14
C MET A 598 -5.73 27.85 7.83
N THR A 599 -6.76 28.52 7.28
CA THR A 599 -7.29 29.76 7.83
C THR A 599 -8.79 29.70 8.05
N LEU A 600 -9.26 30.49 9.01
CA LEU A 600 -10.67 30.70 9.30
C LEU A 600 -10.91 32.19 9.55
N THR A 601 -11.83 32.80 8.82
CA THR A 601 -12.19 34.20 9.00
C THR A 601 -13.61 34.30 9.52
N LEU A 602 -13.81 34.97 10.68
CA LEU A 602 -15.09 35.11 11.33
C LEU A 602 -15.36 36.58 11.70
N ASN A 603 -16.60 37.06 11.48
CA ASN A 603 -17.09 38.28 12.07
C ASN A 603 -17.59 38.03 13.49
N MET A 604 -16.78 38.34 14.48
CA MET A 604 -17.09 38.08 15.88
C MET A 604 -17.58 39.34 16.59
N LYS A 605 -18.57 39.17 17.45
CA LYS A 605 -18.97 40.18 18.43
C LYS A 605 -18.09 40.11 19.67
N LYS A 606 -17.98 41.25 20.36
CA LYS A 606 -17.28 41.30 21.65
C LYS A 606 -17.82 40.23 22.56
N ASP A 607 -16.91 39.56 23.28
CA ASP A 607 -17.14 38.46 24.20
C ASP A 607 -17.46 37.09 23.60
N GLU A 608 -17.65 36.95 22.29
CA GLU A 608 -17.70 35.64 21.61
C GLU A 608 -16.35 34.95 21.64
N THR A 609 -16.37 33.62 21.59
CA THR A 609 -15.16 32.80 21.72
C THR A 609 -15.01 31.82 20.56
N LEU A 610 -13.77 31.63 20.14
CA LEU A 610 -13.35 30.47 19.32
C LEU A 610 -12.47 29.59 20.21
N SER A 611 -12.82 28.31 20.34
CA SER A 611 -12.01 27.34 21.07
C SER A 611 -11.67 26.13 20.18
N PHE A 612 -10.57 25.46 20.47
CA PHE A 612 -10.15 24.24 19.80
C PHE A 612 -9.16 23.46 20.67
N ARG A 613 -8.97 22.17 20.36
CA ARG A 613 -7.87 21.37 20.90
C ARG A 613 -6.76 21.26 19.86
N TYR A 614 -5.52 21.14 20.32
CA TYR A 614 -4.38 20.86 19.47
C TYR A 614 -3.40 19.91 20.15
N ALA A 615 -2.69 19.11 19.34
CA ALA A 615 -1.56 18.30 19.75
C ALA A 615 -0.43 18.45 18.76
N VAL A 616 0.81 18.16 19.16
CA VAL A 616 1.99 18.27 18.31
C VAL A 616 2.88 17.05 18.54
N SER A 617 3.37 16.45 17.46
CA SER A 617 4.35 15.38 17.51
C SER A 617 5.43 15.69 16.46
N SER A 618 6.52 16.34 16.91
CA SER A 618 7.54 16.90 16.01
C SER A 618 8.93 16.90 16.64
N GLU A 619 9.92 17.33 15.87
CA GLU A 619 11.25 17.60 16.40
C GLU A 619 11.23 18.80 17.38
N SER A 620 11.84 18.62 18.55
CA SER A 620 11.81 19.65 19.60
C SER A 620 12.70 20.84 19.23
N ASN A 621 12.09 22.04 19.22
CA ASN A 621 12.69 23.35 18.90
C ASN A 621 13.01 23.62 17.42
N TYR A 622 12.64 22.73 16.52
CA TYR A 622 12.92 22.90 15.07
C TYR A 622 11.62 22.97 14.27
N ASP A 623 10.78 21.94 14.29
CA ASP A 623 9.50 21.97 13.62
C ASP A 623 8.43 22.53 14.52
N MET A 624 7.69 23.54 14.02
CA MET A 624 6.87 24.41 14.87
C MET A 624 5.41 24.42 14.46
N PHE A 625 4.53 24.05 15.35
CA PHE A 625 3.13 24.43 15.29
C PHE A 625 2.93 25.85 15.83
N ARG A 626 2.23 26.68 15.05
CA ARG A 626 1.89 28.07 15.39
C ARG A 626 0.42 28.34 15.16
N PHE A 627 -0.15 29.17 16.02
CA PHE A 627 -1.49 29.69 15.84
C PHE A 627 -1.46 31.20 15.92
N TYR A 628 -2.14 31.87 15.00
CA TYR A 628 -2.18 33.31 14.88
C TYR A 628 -3.61 33.82 14.92
N VAL A 629 -3.80 35.04 15.44
CA VAL A 629 -5.04 35.81 15.37
C VAL A 629 -4.70 37.18 14.79
N ASN A 630 -5.27 37.52 13.65
CA ASN A 630 -4.96 38.73 12.90
C ASN A 630 -3.43 38.93 12.73
N GLY A 631 -2.72 37.86 12.34
CA GLY A 631 -1.26 37.84 12.17
C GLY A 631 -0.45 37.90 13.47
N SER A 632 -1.10 38.01 14.64
CA SER A 632 -0.42 38.03 15.95
C SER A 632 -0.30 36.61 16.51
N LYS A 633 0.91 36.09 16.66
CA LYS A 633 1.17 34.75 17.21
C LYS A 633 0.63 34.59 18.64
N LYS A 634 -0.17 33.54 18.87
CA LYS A 634 -0.78 33.18 20.15
C LYS A 634 -0.21 31.89 20.72
N ILE A 635 0.10 30.93 19.85
CA ILE A 635 0.67 29.63 20.22
C ILE A 635 1.94 29.42 19.40
N GLU A 636 2.97 28.82 20.02
CA GLU A 636 4.14 28.25 19.38
C GLU A 636 4.56 27.01 20.18
N LYS A 637 4.57 25.85 19.55
CA LYS A 637 4.86 24.56 20.15
C LYS A 637 5.67 23.67 19.22
N SER A 638 6.48 22.80 19.80
CA SER A 638 7.26 21.76 19.12
C SER A 638 7.51 20.59 20.07
N GLY A 639 8.04 19.50 19.57
CA GLY A 639 8.23 18.26 20.33
C GLY A 639 6.89 17.52 20.52
N ASN A 640 6.83 16.63 21.50
CA ASN A 640 5.60 15.93 21.84
C ASN A 640 4.76 16.75 22.82
N VAL A 641 3.60 17.20 22.35
CA VAL A 641 2.62 17.94 23.13
C VAL A 641 1.30 17.17 23.06
N ASP A 642 0.85 16.66 24.19
CA ASP A 642 -0.48 16.03 24.31
C ASP A 642 -1.60 17.04 24.03
N TRP A 643 -2.82 16.56 23.79
CA TRP A 643 -3.98 17.40 23.51
C TRP A 643 -4.18 18.52 24.53
N VAL A 644 -4.15 19.75 24.06
CA VAL A 644 -4.30 20.98 24.87
C VAL A 644 -5.44 21.80 24.30
N GLU A 645 -6.35 22.22 25.16
CA GLU A 645 -7.42 23.15 24.82
C GLU A 645 -6.90 24.61 24.78
N TYR A 646 -7.33 25.36 23.78
CA TYR A 646 -7.10 26.80 23.67
C TYR A 646 -8.42 27.52 23.38
N SER A 647 -8.60 28.70 23.98
CA SER A 647 -9.76 29.55 23.72
C SER A 647 -9.33 30.99 23.50
N PHE A 648 -9.82 31.58 22.41
CA PHE A 648 -9.71 33.00 22.11
C PHE A 648 -11.05 33.67 22.40
N LYS A 649 -11.01 34.86 23.03
CA LYS A 649 -12.20 35.67 23.31
C LYS A 649 -12.08 36.99 22.55
N ALA A 650 -13.09 37.32 21.74
CA ALA A 650 -13.16 38.58 21.00
C ALA A 650 -13.24 39.79 21.94
N THR A 651 -12.44 40.82 21.69
CA THR A 651 -12.36 42.04 22.49
C THR A 651 -13.21 43.19 21.94
N SER A 652 -13.63 43.08 20.71
CA SER A 652 -14.47 44.06 19.98
C SER A 652 -15.26 43.39 18.86
N ASP A 653 -16.31 44.06 18.40
CA ASP A 653 -17.07 43.64 17.21
C ASP A 653 -16.21 43.94 15.97
N THR A 654 -15.65 42.92 15.37
CA THR A 654 -14.79 43.05 14.16
C THR A 654 -14.51 41.67 13.57
N THR A 655 -13.97 41.69 12.36
CA THR A 655 -13.47 40.47 11.68
C THR A 655 -12.17 40.00 12.32
N TYR A 656 -12.11 38.73 12.61
CA TYR A 656 -10.91 38.05 13.10
C TYR A 656 -10.51 36.97 12.08
N THR A 657 -9.24 36.96 11.71
CA THR A 657 -8.63 35.88 10.94
C THR A 657 -7.77 35.01 11.84
N PHE A 658 -8.07 33.75 11.86
CA PHE A 658 -7.37 32.70 12.62
C PHE A 658 -6.57 31.86 11.64
N GLU A 659 -5.33 31.54 11.99
CA GLU A 659 -4.45 30.78 11.12
C GLU A 659 -3.69 29.73 11.95
N TRP A 660 -3.76 28.47 11.53
CA TRP A 660 -3.00 27.34 12.06
C TRP A 660 -1.93 26.99 11.07
N VAL A 661 -0.67 26.93 11.52
CA VAL A 661 0.51 26.70 10.70
C VAL A 661 1.37 25.64 11.32
N TYR A 662 1.74 24.62 10.57
CA TYR A 662 2.81 23.71 10.93
C TYR A 662 3.96 23.87 9.93
N GLN A 663 5.11 24.34 10.43
CA GLN A 663 6.30 24.66 9.64
C GLN A 663 7.46 23.77 10.02
N LYS A 664 8.05 23.12 9.02
CA LYS A 664 9.22 22.26 9.12
C LYS A 664 10.49 23.01 8.74
N ASP A 665 11.59 22.66 9.40
CA ASP A 665 12.93 23.16 9.06
C ASP A 665 13.60 22.30 7.95
N ILE A 666 14.92 22.41 7.78
CA ILE A 666 15.70 21.72 6.71
C ILE A 666 16.21 20.35 7.13
N SER A 667 15.97 19.91 8.34
CA SER A 667 16.57 18.71 8.93
C SER A 667 15.53 17.67 9.37
N VAL A 668 16.02 16.61 9.91
CA VAL A 668 15.46 15.31 10.23
C VAL A 668 14.03 15.31 10.80
N ASP A 669 13.21 14.42 10.29
CA ASP A 669 11.89 14.09 10.84
C ASP A 669 12.02 13.28 12.13
N ASN A 670 11.34 13.72 13.19
CA ASN A 670 11.27 13.00 14.46
C ASN A 670 9.81 12.88 14.92
N ASN A 671 9.45 11.73 15.49
CA ASN A 671 8.10 11.39 15.93
C ASN A 671 7.13 11.26 14.73
N ARG A 672 5.84 11.61 14.91
CA ARG A 672 4.83 11.62 13.83
C ARG A 672 4.96 12.82 12.89
N ASP A 673 5.84 13.76 13.21
CA ASP A 673 6.19 14.92 12.39
C ASP A 673 4.99 15.72 11.85
N CYS A 674 3.99 15.92 12.71
CA CYS A 674 2.78 16.64 12.37
C CYS A 674 2.22 17.44 13.55
N ALA A 675 1.35 18.38 13.25
CA ALA A 675 0.45 19.01 14.20
C ALA A 675 -0.99 18.55 13.94
N MET A 676 -1.79 18.48 15.01
CA MET A 676 -3.17 18.02 15.00
C MET A 676 -4.08 19.08 15.62
N VAL A 677 -5.28 19.26 15.04
CA VAL A 677 -6.31 20.19 15.52
C VAL A 677 -7.66 19.51 15.49
N ASP A 678 -8.47 19.79 16.53
CA ASP A 678 -9.75 19.17 16.75
C ASP A 678 -10.69 20.08 17.56
N ASP A 679 -11.98 19.75 17.62
CA ASP A 679 -13.01 20.44 18.41
C ASP A 679 -13.00 21.97 18.22
N VAL A 680 -12.93 22.44 16.97
CA VAL A 680 -13.03 23.88 16.71
C VAL A 680 -14.47 24.33 16.87
N VAL A 681 -14.74 25.11 17.92
CA VAL A 681 -16.06 25.57 18.31
C VAL A 681 -16.11 27.11 18.36
N TYR A 682 -17.07 27.67 17.66
CA TYR A 682 -17.38 29.11 17.71
C TYR A 682 -18.66 29.35 18.50
N SER A 683 -18.60 30.22 19.52
CA SER A 683 -19.72 30.48 20.43
C SER A 683 -20.78 31.45 19.87
N GLY A 684 -20.50 32.12 18.77
CA GLY A 684 -21.35 33.20 18.25
C GLY A 684 -22.59 32.74 17.50
N SER A 685 -22.67 31.47 17.12
CA SER A 685 -23.84 30.92 16.42
C SER A 685 -24.32 29.64 17.10
N THR A 686 -25.56 29.63 17.53
CA THR A 686 -26.27 28.43 18.00
C THR A 686 -27.22 27.85 16.94
N VAL A 687 -27.24 28.43 15.75
CA VAL A 687 -28.08 28.03 14.61
C VAL A 687 -27.15 27.74 13.43
N PRO A 688 -27.25 26.59 12.79
CA PRO A 688 -26.43 26.27 11.62
C PRO A 688 -26.67 27.28 10.50
N ALA A 689 -25.61 27.79 9.88
CA ALA A 689 -25.70 28.51 8.61
C ALA A 689 -25.86 27.49 7.46
N ASP A 690 -26.94 26.70 7.54
CA ASP A 690 -27.19 25.56 6.64
C ASP A 690 -27.85 25.96 5.31
N GLY A 691 -28.27 27.21 5.20
CA GLY A 691 -28.95 27.72 4.03
C GLY A 691 -30.45 27.47 4.00
N ASP A 692 -31.05 26.88 5.03
CA ASP A 692 -32.49 26.73 5.21
C ASP A 692 -33.09 28.05 5.70
N ALA A 693 -33.18 29.01 4.78
CA ALA A 693 -33.50 30.40 5.07
C ALA A 693 -34.96 30.62 5.54
N ASP A 694 -35.87 29.71 5.21
CA ASP A 694 -37.26 29.75 5.68
C ASP A 694 -37.51 28.84 6.87
N ALA A 695 -36.45 28.15 7.39
CA ALA A 695 -36.47 27.25 8.54
C ALA A 695 -37.49 26.10 8.42
N ASN A 696 -37.74 25.59 7.21
CA ASN A 696 -38.67 24.47 6.97
C ASN A 696 -37.99 23.08 7.06
N GLY A 697 -36.67 23.03 7.26
CA GLY A 697 -35.85 21.81 7.37
C GLY A 697 -35.35 21.26 6.04
N ILE A 698 -35.54 21.96 4.92
CA ILE A 698 -35.11 21.55 3.57
C ILE A 698 -34.39 22.72 2.92
N VAL A 699 -33.17 22.54 2.50
CA VAL A 699 -32.43 23.55 1.70
C VAL A 699 -32.76 23.37 0.22
N ASP A 700 -33.54 24.31 -0.33
CA ASP A 700 -33.98 24.25 -1.73
C ASP A 700 -33.87 25.61 -2.46
N MET A 701 -34.39 25.68 -3.67
CA MET A 701 -34.37 26.91 -4.48
C MET A 701 -35.21 28.07 -3.86
N ASN A 702 -36.16 27.74 -2.96
CA ASN A 702 -36.96 28.79 -2.30
C ASN A 702 -36.13 29.55 -1.28
N ASP A 703 -35.21 28.87 -0.58
CA ASP A 703 -34.27 29.46 0.37
C ASP A 703 -33.33 30.42 -0.34
N ALA A 704 -32.73 29.99 -1.47
CA ALA A 704 -31.90 30.85 -2.30
C ALA A 704 -32.65 32.08 -2.80
N LEU A 705 -33.91 31.90 -3.22
CA LEU A 705 -34.75 32.99 -3.67
C LEU A 705 -35.15 33.91 -2.51
N LEU A 706 -35.45 33.38 -1.33
CA LEU A 706 -35.76 34.16 -0.13
C LEU A 706 -34.54 34.98 0.31
N THR A 707 -33.37 34.35 0.38
CA THR A 707 -32.08 34.99 0.71
C THR A 707 -31.77 36.13 -0.29
N MET A 708 -31.93 35.86 -1.59
CA MET A 708 -31.75 36.89 -2.63
C MET A 708 -32.69 38.05 -2.46
N ARG A 709 -33.98 37.81 -2.17
CA ARG A 709 -34.99 38.87 -1.95
C ARG A 709 -34.67 39.71 -0.75
N PHE A 710 -34.19 39.11 0.34
CA PHE A 710 -33.72 39.82 1.53
C PHE A 710 -32.48 40.68 1.23
N ALA A 711 -31.47 40.11 0.57
CA ALA A 711 -30.24 40.81 0.18
C ALA A 711 -30.50 42.07 -0.67
N ILE A 712 -31.56 42.10 -1.47
CA ILE A 712 -31.93 43.27 -2.29
C ILE A 712 -33.06 44.13 -1.68
N GLY A 713 -33.44 43.85 -0.43
CA GLY A 713 -34.40 44.65 0.33
C GLY A 713 -35.89 44.50 -0.09
N LEU A 714 -36.26 43.36 -0.66
CA LEU A 714 -37.64 43.04 -1.07
C LEU A 714 -38.47 42.33 0.00
N VAL A 715 -37.83 41.82 1.04
CA VAL A 715 -38.48 41.20 2.22
C VAL A 715 -37.80 41.69 3.48
N ASP A 716 -38.57 41.68 4.61
CA ASP A 716 -38.07 42.10 5.93
C ASP A 716 -37.39 40.92 6.64
N GLU A 717 -36.56 41.23 7.65
CA GLU A 717 -35.87 40.28 8.53
C GLU A 717 -36.83 39.25 9.21
N SER A 718 -38.12 39.64 9.37
CA SER A 718 -39.13 38.73 9.91
C SER A 718 -39.55 37.59 8.95
N ALA A 719 -39.17 37.67 7.69
CA ALA A 719 -39.53 36.69 6.67
C ALA A 719 -38.42 35.62 6.45
N ILE A 720 -37.25 35.81 7.05
CA ILE A 720 -36.07 34.99 6.81
C ILE A 720 -35.34 34.69 8.11
N ASP A 721 -34.82 33.48 8.28
CA ASP A 721 -33.82 33.22 9.31
C ASP A 721 -32.45 33.67 8.83
N VAL A 722 -32.09 34.92 9.18
CA VAL A 722 -30.83 35.55 8.77
C VAL A 722 -29.58 34.79 9.17
N ARG A 723 -29.66 33.96 10.24
CA ARG A 723 -28.53 33.18 10.70
C ARG A 723 -28.29 31.92 9.84
N ARG A 724 -29.40 31.30 9.41
CA ARG A 724 -29.34 30.16 8.49
C ARG A 724 -28.97 30.58 7.06
N ALA A 725 -29.39 31.79 6.69
CA ALA A 725 -29.17 32.37 5.37
C ALA A 725 -27.73 32.89 5.15
N ASP A 726 -27.00 33.26 6.22
CA ASP A 726 -25.60 33.75 6.17
C ASP A 726 -24.63 32.58 6.03
N VAL A 727 -24.62 31.95 4.85
CA VAL A 727 -23.85 30.70 4.64
C VAL A 727 -22.36 30.92 4.44
N ASP A 728 -21.92 32.17 4.15
CA ASP A 728 -20.50 32.54 4.14
C ASP A 728 -20.03 33.12 5.48
N MET A 729 -20.94 33.19 6.47
CA MET A 729 -20.73 33.74 7.81
C MET A 729 -20.09 35.14 7.83
N SER A 730 -20.36 35.93 6.80
CA SER A 730 -19.84 37.32 6.69
C SER A 730 -20.49 38.27 7.69
N GLY A 731 -21.63 37.89 8.26
CA GLY A 731 -22.48 38.72 9.14
C GLY A 731 -23.47 39.59 8.39
N ASP A 732 -23.42 39.64 7.07
CA ASP A 732 -24.31 40.37 6.17
C ASP A 732 -24.91 39.44 5.12
N ILE A 733 -26.23 39.39 4.99
CA ILE A 733 -26.88 38.57 3.95
C ILE A 733 -26.73 39.26 2.61
N THR A 734 -26.02 38.64 1.69
CA THR A 734 -25.66 39.16 0.38
C THR A 734 -26.18 38.28 -0.77
N LEU A 735 -25.97 38.71 -2.01
CA LEU A 735 -26.22 37.86 -3.19
C LEU A 735 -25.27 36.65 -3.27
N ASN A 736 -24.14 36.71 -2.57
CA ASN A 736 -23.20 35.60 -2.51
C ASN A 736 -23.78 34.43 -1.72
N ASP A 737 -24.43 34.69 -0.57
CA ASP A 737 -25.16 33.71 0.22
C ASP A 737 -26.23 33.02 -0.59
N ALA A 738 -27.07 33.81 -1.27
CA ALA A 738 -28.11 33.30 -2.15
C ALA A 738 -27.56 32.40 -3.26
N LEU A 739 -26.39 32.74 -3.83
CA LEU A 739 -25.71 31.92 -4.84
C LEU A 739 -25.15 30.65 -4.26
N MET A 740 -24.58 30.68 -3.05
CA MET A 740 -24.07 29.52 -2.35
C MET A 740 -25.20 28.54 -1.98
N ILE A 741 -26.33 29.04 -1.47
CA ILE A 741 -27.51 28.24 -1.18
C ILE A 741 -28.03 27.59 -2.47
N LEU A 742 -28.14 28.34 -3.56
CA LEU A 742 -28.59 27.85 -4.85
C LEU A 742 -27.67 26.73 -5.38
N ARG A 743 -26.36 26.87 -5.26
CA ARG A 743 -25.39 25.85 -5.64
C ARG A 743 -25.56 24.58 -4.81
N GLY A 744 -25.74 24.72 -3.48
CA GLY A 744 -26.02 23.61 -2.58
C GLY A 744 -27.31 22.87 -2.95
N ALA A 745 -28.40 23.61 -3.17
CA ALA A 745 -29.71 23.06 -3.57
C ALA A 745 -29.68 22.33 -4.92
N LEU A 746 -28.77 22.71 -5.83
CA LEU A 746 -28.57 22.06 -7.13
C LEU A 746 -27.54 20.93 -7.12
N GLY A 747 -26.92 20.62 -5.96
CA GLY A 747 -25.85 19.61 -5.85
C GLY A 747 -24.56 20.01 -6.61
N LEU A 748 -24.37 21.30 -6.89
CA LEU A 748 -23.17 21.82 -7.52
C LEU A 748 -22.18 22.16 -6.42
N ASN A 749 -21.05 21.43 -6.35
CA ASN A 749 -20.01 21.64 -5.35
C ASN A 749 -19.66 23.13 -5.18
N ARG A 750 -19.42 23.48 -3.91
CA ARG A 750 -18.97 24.82 -3.46
C ARG A 750 -17.64 25.19 -4.04
#